data_a5f80d40b6d3e8e09cf28b0519425299
#
_entry.id   a5f80d40b6d3e8e09cf28b0519425299
#
_cell.length_a   1.000
_cell.length_b   1.000
_cell.length_c   1.000
_cell.angle_alpha   90.00
_cell.angle_beta   90.00
_cell.angle_gamma   90.00
#
_symmetry.space_group_name_H-M   'P 1'
#
loop_
_entity.id
_entity.type
_entity.pdbx_description
1 polymer ?
#
loop_
_entity_poly.entity_id
_entity_poly.type
_entity_poly.pdbx_seq_one_letter_code
_entity_poly.pdbx_strand_id
1 'polypeptide(L)'
;MNTARLSRWPAATARTPLLGAALLASLNLPVVAAEEPSDKQQSSRLDTVIVTGNRGSEKRTVTTSPAPIDVISAKQLQATGKPGLMEALSATVASFTLPEKTGWDASGMARAPSLRGLNAAQVLVLVNGKRRHTSATLNISGIHAGAAPADLDLIPISAIDHVEVLRDGAAAQYGSDAIAGVINVILKADTSGTAVTNVGQGYDGKKQTVQQSLNKGFEIGNDGVLQLALDARSQNDDNKANANGYSQAEAHKKAGKATYGGYGTPKINLLTLGYNAELPVNDDLSLYSFSTWSYRKAEQGQNFRLPTIVNTITTGPNGRPSGYTPTWYIEEQDFQAAFGAKGLAAEWDWDLSSTYGRNDAEQGTWNNQNPSLGEATPNHFKSGTWISTQLTSNLDLHRGFEVGLSKPLDLSWGLEQRRDGYEVEKGDWASWANGGYCRAPGQCASSGAQVTNGISPEQTAKTHRNSVASYVDVGFNPLPQWYVGTALRYEHYDQGIGATRSGKLSTRYEFTPQLALRATVSNGFRAPSLANSLFSARSTTFGVVNGVYQSINYGVLPVDSAAAKALGAEPLKPEKSSNYSLGLTFQPSDRLSFTADAYVINVRDRITLTGTLLGPEVLQTLIANGINSTSGGQYFTNGANTRTKGVDLVGNYDQDLGGFGSVKWTAAWNWNDTEILDYKEGVSILGKQYDLMNRQARNFITGVQPKTKLILGGNWRLDRYNVNLGLTRYGSYLEVNDASDRSLDRVYKARWITDLDVGYQLTKDLNLAVGAKNLFDIYPERQNPPNKTMTKGYGAYSPYGFTGGYYFTRLTYEF
;
A
#
# COMPACT_ATOMS: atom_id res chain seq x y z
N MET A 1 20.96 -17.43 -27.83
CA MET A 1 21.84 -16.43 -27.19
C MET A 1 21.73 -16.58 -25.71
N ASN A 2 22.81 -17.02 -25.06
CA ASN A 2 22.86 -17.38 -23.65
C ASN A 2 22.75 -16.16 -22.76
N THR A 3 21.67 -16.04 -22.00
CA THR A 3 21.56 -15.09 -20.90
C THR A 3 22.26 -15.66 -19.69
N ALA A 4 23.33 -15.00 -19.28
CA ALA A 4 24.10 -15.33 -18.09
C ALA A 4 23.19 -15.27 -16.85
N ARG A 5 23.04 -16.40 -16.17
CA ARG A 5 22.47 -16.47 -14.81
C ARG A 5 23.46 -15.86 -13.84
N LEU A 6 23.13 -14.73 -13.26
CA LEU A 6 23.85 -14.23 -12.08
C LEU A 6 23.73 -15.27 -10.98
N SER A 7 24.87 -15.81 -10.57
CA SER A 7 25.01 -16.85 -9.56
C SER A 7 24.50 -16.35 -8.20
N ARG A 8 23.66 -17.17 -7.58
CA ARG A 8 23.20 -16.99 -6.18
C ARG A 8 24.40 -17.02 -5.23
N TRP A 9 24.54 -15.99 -4.43
CA TRP A 9 25.43 -16.00 -3.28
C TRP A 9 24.83 -16.93 -2.21
N PRO A 10 25.65 -17.74 -1.50
CA PRO A 10 25.14 -18.67 -0.49
C PRO A 10 24.56 -17.90 0.70
N ALA A 11 23.40 -18.34 1.19
CA ALA A 11 22.79 -17.86 2.41
C ALA A 11 23.70 -18.15 3.61
N ALA A 12 24.33 -17.10 4.13
CA ALA A 12 25.05 -17.18 5.40
C ALA A 12 24.03 -17.22 6.52
N THR A 13 24.01 -18.31 7.29
CA THR A 13 23.26 -18.45 8.55
C THR A 13 23.87 -17.50 9.58
N ALA A 14 23.35 -16.28 9.67
CA ALA A 14 23.76 -15.32 10.67
C ALA A 14 22.94 -15.55 11.96
N ARG A 15 23.60 -16.12 12.96
CA ARG A 15 23.20 -16.02 14.38
C ARG A 15 23.46 -14.57 14.82
N THR A 16 22.42 -13.88 15.25
CA THR A 16 22.49 -12.57 15.93
C THR A 16 23.02 -12.75 17.37
N PRO A 17 23.48 -11.70 18.07
CA PRO A 17 23.35 -10.26 17.95
C PRO A 17 24.69 -9.51 18.19
N LEU A 18 24.74 -8.18 17.94
CA LEU A 18 25.76 -7.20 18.31
C LEU A 18 26.29 -6.42 17.08
N LEU A 19 25.46 -5.59 16.48
CA LEU A 19 25.89 -4.60 15.48
C LEU A 19 25.44 -3.16 15.85
N GLY A 20 25.08 -2.94 17.10
CA GLY A 20 24.58 -1.63 17.58
C GLY A 20 25.64 -0.68 18.16
N ALA A 21 26.90 -1.09 18.33
CA ALA A 21 27.86 -0.29 19.08
C ALA A 21 29.15 0.11 18.33
N ALA A 22 29.39 -0.34 17.10
CA ALA A 22 30.67 -0.20 16.44
C ALA A 22 30.78 0.89 15.37
N LEU A 23 29.71 1.65 15.04
CA LEU A 23 29.76 2.68 13.99
C LEU A 23 29.90 4.13 14.51
N LEU A 24 30.07 4.34 15.79
CA LEU A 24 30.26 5.69 16.39
C LEU A 24 31.73 6.10 16.59
N ALA A 25 32.70 5.27 16.19
CA ALA A 25 34.10 5.45 16.61
C ALA A 25 35.09 5.94 15.53
N SER A 26 34.66 6.33 14.31
CA SER A 26 35.63 6.68 13.25
C SER A 26 35.27 7.86 12.35
N LEU A 27 34.62 8.89 12.87
CA LEU A 27 34.44 10.17 12.13
C LEU A 27 35.14 11.31 12.85
N ASN A 28 36.49 11.30 12.86
CA ASN A 28 37.30 12.50 13.08
C ASN A 28 37.48 13.20 11.73
N LEU A 29 36.60 14.15 11.41
CA LEU A 29 36.78 15.10 10.32
C LEU A 29 37.21 16.45 10.90
N PRO A 30 38.15 17.15 10.26
CA PRO A 30 38.64 18.44 10.76
C PRO A 30 37.54 19.51 10.62
N VAL A 31 37.32 20.26 11.69
CA VAL A 31 36.45 21.42 11.72
C VAL A 31 37.09 22.54 10.89
N VAL A 32 36.56 22.75 9.69
CA VAL A 32 36.78 24.02 8.97
C VAL A 32 35.61 24.93 9.38
N ALA A 33 35.95 26.06 9.97
CA ALA A 33 35.00 27.11 10.29
C ALA A 33 34.42 27.66 8.98
N ALA A 34 33.16 27.38 8.69
CA ALA A 34 32.41 27.99 7.62
C ALA A 34 31.55 29.12 8.15
N GLU A 35 31.51 30.21 7.42
CA GLU A 35 30.70 31.40 7.62
C GLU A 35 29.23 31.06 7.79
N GLU A 36 28.53 31.86 8.59
CA GLU A 36 27.09 31.71 8.83
C GLU A 36 26.31 31.71 7.51
N PRO A 37 25.54 30.64 7.18
CA PRO A 37 24.58 30.75 6.10
C PRO A 37 23.40 31.60 6.55
N SER A 38 23.15 32.69 5.82
CA SER A 38 21.93 33.48 5.95
C SER A 38 20.70 32.59 5.99
N ASP A 39 19.82 32.87 6.95
CA ASP A 39 18.48 32.29 7.06
C ASP A 39 17.79 32.21 5.66
N LYS A 40 17.92 31.09 4.96
CA LYS A 40 17.02 30.79 3.87
C LYS A 40 15.69 30.49 4.53
N GLN A 41 14.78 31.45 4.47
CA GLN A 41 13.40 31.37 4.88
C GLN A 41 12.85 30.00 4.43
N GLN A 42 12.55 29.17 5.41
CA GLN A 42 11.89 27.88 5.18
C GLN A 42 10.57 28.20 4.48
N SER A 43 10.44 27.85 3.17
CA SER A 43 9.22 28.05 2.42
C SER A 43 8.07 27.44 3.22
N SER A 44 7.03 28.23 3.44
CA SER A 44 5.83 27.74 4.09
C SER A 44 5.25 26.61 3.21
N ARG A 45 4.50 25.67 3.81
CA ARG A 45 3.78 24.61 3.04
C ARG A 45 2.94 25.21 1.90
N LEU A 46 2.53 26.47 2.05
CA LEU A 46 1.70 27.21 1.10
C LEU A 46 2.47 27.62 -0.16
N ASP A 47 3.81 27.77 -0.05
CA ASP A 47 4.68 28.23 -1.14
C ASP A 47 5.30 27.07 -1.93
N THR A 48 5.14 25.82 -1.48
CA THR A 48 5.71 24.67 -2.20
C THR A 48 5.04 24.52 -3.57
N VAL A 49 5.85 24.58 -4.60
CA VAL A 49 5.42 24.36 -5.99
C VAL A 49 5.08 22.89 -6.18
N ILE A 50 3.88 22.63 -6.71
CA ILE A 50 3.42 21.30 -7.04
C ILE A 50 3.75 20.95 -8.49
N VAL A 51 4.04 19.68 -8.73
CA VAL A 51 4.28 19.15 -10.08
C VAL A 51 3.19 18.17 -10.53
N THR A 52 2.44 17.59 -9.59
CA THR A 52 1.38 16.62 -9.90
C THR A 52 0.10 17.34 -10.34
N GLY A 53 -0.49 16.85 -11.44
CA GLY A 53 -1.73 17.41 -11.99
C GLY A 53 -1.56 18.75 -12.72
N ASN A 54 -0.33 19.20 -12.93
CA ASN A 54 0.05 20.35 -13.73
C ASN A 54 1.06 19.91 -14.79
N ARG A 55 0.76 20.16 -16.06
CA ARG A 55 1.67 19.95 -17.18
C ARG A 55 2.06 21.23 -17.90
N GLY A 56 1.50 22.37 -17.47
CA GLY A 56 1.83 23.70 -17.99
C GLY A 56 3.06 24.29 -17.29
N SER A 57 3.58 25.38 -17.88
CA SER A 57 4.74 26.13 -17.37
C SER A 57 4.46 26.90 -16.07
N GLU A 58 3.19 27.17 -15.77
CA GLU A 58 2.81 27.93 -14.59
C GLU A 58 3.08 27.14 -13.31
N LYS A 59 3.94 27.68 -12.43
CA LYS A 59 4.18 27.13 -11.10
C LYS A 59 2.93 27.29 -10.23
N ARG A 60 2.40 26.19 -9.67
CA ARG A 60 1.21 26.19 -8.84
C ARG A 60 1.51 25.73 -7.43
N THR A 61 0.69 26.17 -6.50
CA THR A 61 0.70 25.75 -5.11
C THR A 61 -0.58 25.00 -4.77
N VAL A 62 -0.72 24.51 -3.54
CA VAL A 62 -1.93 23.83 -3.06
C VAL A 62 -3.20 24.66 -3.26
N THR A 63 -3.12 25.98 -3.04
CA THR A 63 -4.26 26.92 -3.13
C THR A 63 -4.52 27.41 -4.55
N THR A 64 -3.50 27.42 -5.43
CA THR A 64 -3.65 27.85 -6.83
C THR A 64 -3.92 26.70 -7.80
N SER A 65 -3.86 25.45 -7.32
CA SER A 65 -4.17 24.26 -8.12
C SER A 65 -5.66 24.19 -8.49
N PRO A 66 -6.00 23.83 -9.75
CA PRO A 66 -7.38 23.62 -10.17
C PRO A 66 -7.98 22.31 -9.65
N ALA A 67 -7.16 21.44 -9.03
CA ALA A 67 -7.59 20.18 -8.43
C ALA A 67 -7.11 20.08 -6.97
N PRO A 68 -7.83 19.37 -6.09
CA PRO A 68 -7.42 19.19 -4.69
C PRO A 68 -6.14 18.38 -4.56
N ILE A 69 -5.13 18.95 -3.91
CA ILE A 69 -3.83 18.32 -3.71
C ILE A 69 -3.30 18.66 -2.31
N ASP A 70 -2.65 17.68 -1.66
CA ASP A 70 -1.90 17.87 -0.42
C ASP A 70 -0.40 17.72 -0.71
N VAL A 71 0.42 18.51 -0.04
CA VAL A 71 1.88 18.40 -0.05
C VAL A 71 2.37 18.14 1.36
N ILE A 72 3.11 17.06 1.54
CA ILE A 72 3.63 16.61 2.83
C ILE A 72 5.15 16.56 2.77
N SER A 73 5.83 17.49 3.43
CA SER A 73 7.29 17.56 3.43
C SER A 73 7.94 16.42 4.22
N ALA A 74 9.22 16.13 3.94
CA ALA A 74 10.01 15.15 4.69
C ALA A 74 9.99 15.42 6.21
N LYS A 75 10.08 16.70 6.62
CA LYS A 75 10.01 17.09 8.04
C LYS A 75 8.65 16.76 8.67
N GLN A 76 7.55 16.93 7.94
CA GLN A 76 6.23 16.54 8.41
C GLN A 76 6.08 15.02 8.52
N LEU A 77 6.60 14.25 7.55
CA LEU A 77 6.62 12.79 7.61
C LEU A 77 7.41 12.31 8.84
N GLN A 78 8.60 12.86 9.08
CA GLN A 78 9.42 12.57 10.24
C GLN A 78 8.74 12.91 11.57
N ALA A 79 8.07 14.08 11.65
CA ALA A 79 7.39 14.56 12.86
C ALA A 79 6.26 13.61 13.32
N THR A 80 5.73 12.76 12.42
CA THR A 80 4.77 11.73 12.83
C THR A 80 5.37 10.64 13.72
N GLY A 81 6.70 10.49 13.71
CA GLY A 81 7.41 9.39 14.38
C GLY A 81 7.04 8.00 13.83
N LYS A 82 6.34 7.91 12.72
CA LYS A 82 5.95 6.62 12.12
C LYS A 82 7.12 6.02 11.32
N PRO A 83 7.32 4.68 11.36
CA PRO A 83 8.50 4.05 10.75
C PRO A 83 8.39 3.87 9.23
N GLY A 84 7.20 3.92 8.65
CA GLY A 84 6.94 3.71 7.23
C GLY A 84 6.22 4.88 6.58
N LEU A 85 6.41 5.04 5.26
CA LEU A 85 5.79 6.10 4.49
C LEU A 85 4.25 6.02 4.51
N MET A 86 3.69 4.82 4.35
CA MET A 86 2.23 4.63 4.38
C MET A 86 1.63 5.02 5.74
N GLU A 87 2.31 4.69 6.84
CA GLU A 87 1.85 5.08 8.19
C GLU A 87 1.92 6.59 8.39
N ALA A 88 3.00 7.24 7.91
CA ALA A 88 3.17 8.68 7.99
C ALA A 88 2.10 9.41 7.16
N LEU A 89 1.80 8.95 5.94
CA LEU A 89 0.71 9.50 5.11
C LEU A 89 -0.66 9.30 5.77
N SER A 90 -0.89 8.15 6.39
CA SER A 90 -2.14 7.93 7.14
C SER A 90 -2.28 8.88 8.33
N ALA A 91 -1.20 9.35 8.93
CA ALA A 91 -1.23 10.30 10.05
C ALA A 91 -1.36 11.77 9.59
N THR A 92 -1.14 12.08 8.30
CA THR A 92 -1.10 13.46 7.79
C THR A 92 -2.22 13.78 6.80
N VAL A 93 -2.75 12.78 6.08
CA VAL A 93 -3.79 12.95 5.06
C VAL A 93 -5.09 12.29 5.54
N ALA A 94 -6.14 13.08 5.77
CA ALA A 94 -7.39 12.56 6.34
C ALA A 94 -8.12 11.58 5.41
N SER A 95 -8.07 11.78 4.09
CA SER A 95 -8.67 10.92 3.09
C SER A 95 -7.86 9.64 2.79
N PHE A 96 -6.62 9.54 3.30
CA PHE A 96 -5.77 8.36 3.19
C PHE A 96 -5.94 7.47 4.43
N THR A 97 -6.30 6.21 4.23
CA THR A 97 -6.47 5.25 5.32
C THR A 97 -5.62 4.01 5.07
N LEU A 98 -5.04 3.49 6.15
CA LEU A 98 -4.20 2.29 6.14
C LEU A 98 -4.68 1.36 7.27
N PRO A 99 -5.80 0.64 7.08
CA PRO A 99 -6.28 -0.27 8.10
C PRO A 99 -5.27 -1.39 8.34
N GLU A 100 -4.90 -1.61 9.59
CA GLU A 100 -4.16 -2.83 9.94
C GLU A 100 -5.10 -4.02 9.85
N LYS A 101 -4.61 -5.09 9.24
CA LYS A 101 -5.29 -6.37 9.15
C LYS A 101 -4.48 -7.44 9.86
N THR A 102 -5.16 -8.31 10.59
CA THR A 102 -4.52 -9.41 11.31
C THR A 102 -4.86 -10.75 10.68
N GLY A 103 -3.85 -11.58 10.50
CA GLY A 103 -3.97 -12.99 10.08
C GLY A 103 -4.52 -13.24 8.67
N TRP A 104 -4.43 -14.45 8.17
CA TRP A 104 -5.13 -15.07 7.02
C TRP A 104 -4.52 -14.95 5.63
N ASP A 105 -3.92 -13.84 5.25
CA ASP A 105 -3.31 -13.68 3.93
C ASP A 105 -2.12 -12.73 3.99
N ALA A 106 -1.50 -12.52 2.83
CA ALA A 106 -0.33 -11.67 2.66
C ALA A 106 -0.58 -10.19 2.99
N SER A 107 -1.85 -9.74 3.07
CA SER A 107 -2.19 -8.31 3.27
C SER A 107 -1.80 -7.74 4.63
N GLY A 108 -1.50 -8.59 5.62
CA GLY A 108 -0.89 -8.17 6.88
C GLY A 108 0.60 -7.84 6.74
N MET A 109 1.28 -8.44 5.75
CA MET A 109 2.70 -8.31 5.50
C MET A 109 3.02 -7.34 4.35
N ALA A 110 2.19 -7.32 3.29
CA ALA A 110 2.23 -6.37 2.19
C ALA A 110 0.96 -5.51 2.24
N ARG A 111 1.05 -4.37 2.93
CA ARG A 111 -0.12 -3.53 3.22
C ARG A 111 -0.54 -2.70 2.02
N ALA A 112 -1.81 -2.39 1.94
CA ALA A 112 -2.41 -1.61 0.88
C ALA A 112 -3.23 -0.44 1.44
N PRO A 113 -2.99 0.81 1.01
CA PRO A 113 -3.76 1.96 1.47
C PRO A 113 -5.07 2.13 0.70
N SER A 114 -6.03 2.82 1.30
CA SER A 114 -7.19 3.40 0.62
C SER A 114 -7.05 4.90 0.51
N LEU A 115 -7.51 5.47 -0.59
CA LEU A 115 -7.70 6.91 -0.75
C LEU A 115 -9.19 7.19 -1.00
N ARG A 116 -9.80 8.09 -0.19
CA ARG A 116 -11.25 8.39 -0.28
C ARG A 116 -12.15 7.13 -0.17
N GLY A 117 -11.72 6.13 0.61
CA GLY A 117 -12.45 4.86 0.79
C GLY A 117 -12.42 3.91 -0.41
N LEU A 118 -11.70 4.24 -1.48
CA LEU A 118 -11.56 3.41 -2.67
C LEU A 118 -10.46 2.36 -2.51
N ASN A 119 -10.49 1.32 -3.33
CA ASN A 119 -9.52 0.23 -3.30
C ASN A 119 -8.11 0.73 -3.67
N ALA A 120 -7.08 0.19 -3.04
CA ALA A 120 -5.69 0.56 -3.28
C ALA A 120 -5.24 0.44 -4.74
N ALA A 121 -5.84 -0.48 -5.51
CA ALA A 121 -5.57 -0.63 -6.94
C ALA A 121 -6.13 0.51 -7.81
N GLN A 122 -6.93 1.41 -7.23
CA GLN A 122 -7.52 2.57 -7.88
C GLN A 122 -6.77 3.88 -7.56
N VAL A 123 -5.57 3.75 -6.98
CA VAL A 123 -4.64 4.84 -6.65
C VAL A 123 -3.36 4.64 -7.45
N LEU A 124 -2.99 5.62 -8.25
CA LEU A 124 -1.73 5.59 -8.97
C LEU A 124 -0.60 6.11 -8.09
N VAL A 125 0.54 5.43 -8.12
CA VAL A 125 1.77 5.88 -7.46
C VAL A 125 2.81 6.26 -8.50
N LEU A 126 3.45 7.41 -8.29
CA LEU A 126 4.56 7.92 -9.09
C LEU A 126 5.78 8.15 -8.18
N VAL A 127 6.96 8.09 -8.76
CA VAL A 127 8.23 8.57 -8.18
C VAL A 127 8.83 9.56 -9.17
N ASN A 128 9.07 10.80 -8.74
CA ASN A 128 9.50 11.90 -9.61
C ASN A 128 8.65 12.01 -10.90
N GLY A 129 7.32 11.85 -10.78
CA GLY A 129 6.39 11.90 -11.90
C GLY A 129 6.37 10.67 -12.83
N LYS A 130 7.25 9.67 -12.62
CA LYS A 130 7.28 8.44 -13.42
C LYS A 130 6.56 7.31 -12.67
N ARG A 131 5.80 6.50 -13.42
CA ARG A 131 4.95 5.43 -12.85
C ARG A 131 5.77 4.42 -12.05
N ARG A 132 5.31 4.15 -10.81
CA ARG A 132 5.80 3.05 -9.98
C ARG A 132 5.09 1.75 -10.39
N HIS A 133 5.85 0.66 -10.54
CA HIS A 133 5.30 -0.67 -10.79
C HIS A 133 4.52 -1.19 -9.57
N THR A 134 3.64 -2.16 -9.82
CA THR A 134 2.83 -2.79 -8.78
C THR A 134 3.58 -3.92 -8.08
N SER A 135 3.22 -4.20 -6.82
CA SER A 135 3.66 -5.40 -6.11
C SER A 135 3.24 -6.68 -6.85
N ALA A 136 4.04 -7.73 -6.75
CA ALA A 136 3.69 -9.06 -7.23
C ALA A 136 2.64 -9.74 -6.34
N THR A 137 2.52 -9.29 -5.08
CA THR A 137 1.58 -9.82 -4.10
C THR A 137 0.18 -9.29 -4.34
N LEU A 138 -0.76 -10.19 -4.66
CA LEU A 138 -2.18 -9.85 -4.80
C LEU A 138 -2.90 -10.03 -3.46
N ASN A 139 -3.66 -9.03 -3.06
CA ASN A 139 -4.58 -9.16 -1.92
C ASN A 139 -5.80 -10.01 -2.33
N ILE A 140 -6.00 -11.13 -1.65
CA ILE A 140 -7.07 -12.09 -1.97
C ILE A 140 -8.23 -12.06 -0.98
N SER A 141 -8.24 -11.14 -0.02
CA SER A 141 -9.35 -11.07 0.93
C SER A 141 -9.57 -9.66 1.48
N GLY A 142 -10.80 -9.41 1.93
CA GLY A 142 -11.16 -8.21 2.67
C GLY A 142 -11.29 -6.95 1.80
N ILE A 143 -11.02 -5.80 2.42
CA ILE A 143 -11.27 -4.47 1.81
C ILE A 143 -10.43 -4.18 0.56
N HIS A 144 -9.29 -4.83 0.42
CA HIS A 144 -8.38 -4.66 -0.72
C HIS A 144 -8.34 -5.87 -1.66
N ALA A 145 -9.33 -6.79 -1.56
CA ALA A 145 -9.40 -7.94 -2.47
C ALA A 145 -9.31 -7.49 -3.94
N GLY A 146 -8.44 -8.14 -4.72
CA GLY A 146 -8.14 -7.79 -6.11
C GLY A 146 -7.11 -6.68 -6.30
N ALA A 147 -6.53 -6.12 -5.23
CA ALA A 147 -5.47 -5.13 -5.34
C ALA A 147 -4.07 -5.77 -5.34
N ALA A 148 -3.26 -5.36 -6.31
CA ALA A 148 -1.81 -5.46 -6.29
C ALA A 148 -1.26 -4.03 -6.38
N PRO A 149 -1.26 -3.25 -5.28
CA PRO A 149 -0.85 -1.86 -5.31
C PRO A 149 0.66 -1.71 -5.37
N ALA A 150 1.16 -0.54 -5.75
CA ALA A 150 2.54 -0.19 -5.49
C ALA A 150 2.77 -0.07 -3.98
N ASP A 151 3.81 -0.70 -3.45
CA ASP A 151 4.14 -0.63 -2.02
C ASP A 151 5.05 0.58 -1.74
N LEU A 152 4.50 1.58 -1.05
CA LEU A 152 5.20 2.81 -0.70
C LEU A 152 6.27 2.60 0.37
N ASP A 153 6.16 1.57 1.22
CA ASP A 153 7.14 1.27 2.26
C ASP A 153 8.45 0.67 1.68
N LEU A 154 8.47 0.32 0.38
CA LEU A 154 9.66 -0.14 -0.34
C LEU A 154 10.44 1.02 -1.02
N ILE A 155 10.03 2.27 -0.78
CA ILE A 155 10.75 3.48 -1.19
C ILE A 155 11.51 3.99 0.03
N PRO A 156 12.84 4.28 -0.06
CA PRO A 156 13.60 4.82 1.07
C PRO A 156 12.99 6.13 1.57
N ILE A 157 12.54 6.17 2.84
CA ILE A 157 11.93 7.37 3.41
C ILE A 157 12.95 8.52 3.54
N SER A 158 14.24 8.18 3.70
CA SER A 158 15.34 9.15 3.74
C SER A 158 15.59 9.83 2.39
N ALA A 159 15.22 9.20 1.27
CA ALA A 159 15.33 9.77 -0.07
C ALA A 159 14.25 10.83 -0.38
N ILE A 160 13.19 10.93 0.43
CA ILE A 160 12.02 11.73 0.10
C ILE A 160 12.25 13.20 0.48
N ASP A 161 11.96 14.11 -0.45
CA ASP A 161 11.83 15.53 -0.22
C ASP A 161 10.41 15.87 0.26
N HIS A 162 9.42 15.50 -0.53
CA HIS A 162 8.01 15.64 -0.17
C HIS A 162 7.15 14.62 -0.92
N VAL A 163 5.90 14.49 -0.50
CA VAL A 163 4.89 13.66 -1.18
C VAL A 163 3.71 14.54 -1.56
N GLU A 164 3.32 14.46 -2.81
CA GLU A 164 2.13 15.10 -3.35
C GLU A 164 1.00 14.08 -3.44
N VAL A 165 -0.16 14.39 -2.85
CA VAL A 165 -1.36 13.55 -2.89
C VAL A 165 -2.46 14.29 -3.64
N LEU A 166 -2.59 14.03 -4.93
CA LEU A 166 -3.66 14.55 -5.77
C LEU A 166 -4.94 13.75 -5.50
N ARG A 167 -5.94 14.39 -4.93
CA ARG A 167 -7.22 13.80 -4.55
C ARG A 167 -8.28 14.01 -5.64
N ASP A 168 -7.96 13.66 -6.88
CA ASP A 168 -8.86 13.81 -8.02
C ASP A 168 -8.58 12.76 -9.10
N GLY A 169 -9.57 12.43 -9.93
CA GLY A 169 -9.38 11.57 -11.08
C GLY A 169 -8.39 12.19 -12.06
N ALA A 170 -7.35 11.44 -12.43
CA ALA A 170 -6.26 11.95 -13.27
C ALA A 170 -5.87 11.00 -14.41
N ALA A 171 -6.78 10.09 -14.82
CA ALA A 171 -6.49 9.11 -15.87
C ALA A 171 -6.24 9.76 -17.24
N ALA A 172 -6.80 10.94 -17.51
CA ALA A 172 -6.51 11.68 -18.75
C ALA A 172 -5.05 12.15 -18.82
N GLN A 173 -4.42 12.39 -17.66
CA GLN A 173 -3.03 12.87 -17.56
C GLN A 173 -2.04 11.70 -17.38
N TYR A 174 -2.40 10.67 -16.56
CA TYR A 174 -1.46 9.63 -16.13
C TYR A 174 -1.86 8.20 -16.53
N GLY A 175 -3.01 8.01 -17.21
CA GLY A 175 -3.49 6.71 -17.68
C GLY A 175 -4.19 5.88 -16.60
N SER A 176 -4.16 4.56 -16.77
CA SER A 176 -4.82 3.59 -15.90
C SER A 176 -4.48 3.78 -14.41
N ASP A 177 -5.42 3.42 -13.54
CA ASP A 177 -5.30 3.32 -12.07
C ASP A 177 -5.51 4.65 -11.31
N ALA A 178 -5.43 5.81 -11.98
CA ALA A 178 -5.66 7.13 -11.37
C ALA A 178 -7.16 7.46 -11.22
N ILE A 179 -7.94 6.58 -10.57
CA ILE A 179 -9.38 6.75 -10.32
C ILE A 179 -9.61 7.56 -9.04
N ALA A 180 -9.03 7.13 -7.92
CA ALA A 180 -9.17 7.78 -6.61
C ALA A 180 -8.27 9.01 -6.49
N GLY A 181 -7.12 8.96 -7.18
CA GLY A 181 -6.10 10.00 -7.14
C GLY A 181 -4.72 9.49 -7.52
N VAL A 182 -3.72 10.34 -7.27
CA VAL A 182 -2.31 10.07 -7.55
C VAL A 182 -1.50 10.40 -6.30
N ILE A 183 -0.56 9.52 -5.94
CA ILE A 183 0.47 9.77 -4.93
C ILE A 183 1.80 9.87 -5.67
N ASN A 184 2.42 11.04 -5.66
CA ASN A 184 3.71 11.28 -6.28
C ASN A 184 4.77 11.53 -5.21
N VAL A 185 5.75 10.64 -5.15
CA VAL A 185 6.88 10.74 -4.23
C VAL A 185 7.99 11.50 -4.94
N ILE A 186 8.31 12.68 -4.45
CA ILE A 186 9.40 13.50 -4.96
C ILE A 186 10.65 13.21 -4.14
N LEU A 187 11.72 12.83 -4.85
CA LEU A 187 13.01 12.51 -4.24
C LEU A 187 13.85 13.79 -4.07
N LYS A 188 14.68 13.80 -3.03
CA LYS A 188 15.64 14.88 -2.79
C LYS A 188 16.60 15.05 -3.97
N ALA A 189 16.87 16.30 -4.31
CA ALA A 189 17.76 16.72 -5.40
C ALA A 189 18.70 17.84 -4.94
N ASP A 190 19.15 17.81 -3.68
CA ASP A 190 20.06 18.77 -3.08
C ASP A 190 21.30 18.06 -2.48
N THR A 191 22.24 18.81 -1.95
CA THR A 191 23.48 18.29 -1.35
C THR A 191 23.39 18.05 0.15
N SER A 192 22.22 18.22 0.76
CA SER A 192 21.99 17.99 2.20
C SER A 192 22.23 16.54 2.61
N GLY A 193 22.58 16.35 3.86
CA GLY A 193 22.72 15.03 4.47
C GLY A 193 21.94 14.94 5.78
N THR A 194 21.36 13.77 6.04
CA THR A 194 20.64 13.50 7.29
C THR A 194 20.84 12.05 7.71
N ALA A 195 21.18 11.86 8.99
CA ALA A 195 21.20 10.54 9.62
C ALA A 195 20.16 10.48 10.74
N VAL A 196 19.31 9.46 10.73
CA VAL A 196 18.26 9.29 11.75
C VAL A 196 18.35 7.90 12.35
N THR A 197 18.43 7.82 13.68
CA THR A 197 18.28 6.59 14.45
C THR A 197 16.96 6.66 15.21
N ASN A 198 16.09 5.67 15.06
CA ASN A 198 14.83 5.56 15.78
C ASN A 198 14.74 4.20 16.47
N VAL A 199 14.51 4.20 17.79
CA VAL A 199 14.37 2.99 18.61
C VAL A 199 13.09 3.11 19.43
N GLY A 200 12.29 2.06 19.45
CA GLY A 200 11.05 2.10 20.22
C GLY A 200 10.44 0.72 20.42
N GLN A 201 9.40 0.67 21.26
CA GLN A 201 8.63 -0.54 21.54
C GLN A 201 7.23 -0.23 22.02
N GLY A 202 6.34 -1.22 21.96
CA GLY A 202 5.02 -1.16 22.58
C GLY A 202 5.09 -1.07 24.10
N TYR A 203 4.06 -0.52 24.75
CA TYR A 203 3.97 -0.43 26.20
C TYR A 203 3.98 -1.81 26.88
N ASP A 204 3.56 -2.84 26.17
CA ASP A 204 3.63 -4.24 26.62
C ASP A 204 4.99 -4.91 26.34
N GLY A 205 6.00 -4.14 25.90
CA GLY A 205 7.35 -4.62 25.62
C GLY A 205 7.50 -5.36 24.29
N LYS A 206 6.46 -5.46 23.48
CA LYS A 206 6.49 -6.09 22.17
C LYS A 206 6.74 -5.07 21.06
N LYS A 207 6.83 -5.53 19.81
CA LYS A 207 7.07 -4.68 18.62
C LYS A 207 8.32 -3.80 18.78
N GLN A 208 9.38 -4.35 19.42
CA GLN A 208 10.66 -3.62 19.44
C GLN A 208 11.07 -3.30 18.00
N THR A 209 11.38 -2.04 17.77
CA THR A 209 11.77 -1.54 16.45
C THR A 209 13.07 -0.76 16.56
N VAL A 210 14.00 -1.06 15.65
CA VAL A 210 15.20 -0.27 15.41
C VAL A 210 15.19 0.13 13.95
N GLN A 211 15.39 1.42 13.67
CA GLN A 211 15.47 1.96 12.33
C GLN A 211 16.66 2.89 12.21
N GLN A 212 17.41 2.75 11.12
CA GLN A 212 18.49 3.63 10.71
C GLN A 212 18.15 4.17 9.33
N SER A 213 18.25 5.47 9.17
CA SER A 213 18.01 6.17 7.91
C SER A 213 19.19 7.10 7.64
N LEU A 214 19.70 7.09 6.44
CA LEU A 214 20.83 7.91 6.02
C LEU A 214 20.57 8.43 4.61
N ASN A 215 20.78 9.71 4.39
CA ASN A 215 20.90 10.26 3.05
C ASN A 215 22.04 11.28 2.97
N LYS A 216 22.64 11.42 1.79
CA LYS A 216 23.64 12.46 1.51
C LYS A 216 23.66 12.78 0.02
N GLY A 217 23.64 14.08 -0.29
CA GLY A 217 23.85 14.60 -1.63
C GLY A 217 25.29 15.00 -1.89
N PHE A 218 25.68 14.87 -3.14
CA PHE A 218 27.00 15.22 -3.66
C PHE A 218 26.83 16.02 -4.93
N GLU A 219 27.68 16.99 -5.13
CA GLU A 219 27.80 17.69 -6.41
C GLU A 219 28.48 16.77 -7.42
N ILE A 220 27.98 16.75 -8.65
CA ILE A 220 28.56 15.99 -9.78
C ILE A 220 28.62 16.87 -11.04
N GLY A 221 29.75 16.84 -11.71
CA GLY A 221 29.95 17.69 -12.90
C GLY A 221 29.87 19.20 -12.57
N ASN A 222 29.29 19.96 -13.48
CA ASN A 222 28.95 21.37 -13.30
C ASN A 222 27.48 21.46 -12.93
N ASP A 223 27.18 21.88 -11.70
CA ASP A 223 25.82 22.09 -11.17
C ASP A 223 24.91 20.84 -11.11
N GLY A 224 25.46 19.63 -11.30
CA GLY A 224 24.70 18.39 -11.14
C GLY A 224 24.70 17.92 -9.68
N VAL A 225 23.69 17.11 -9.33
CA VAL A 225 23.50 16.55 -7.98
C VAL A 225 23.30 15.05 -8.05
N LEU A 226 23.92 14.32 -7.11
CA LEU A 226 23.67 12.91 -6.83
C LEU A 226 23.29 12.77 -5.36
N GLN A 227 22.05 12.42 -5.07
CA GLN A 227 21.57 12.04 -3.74
C GLN A 227 21.61 10.53 -3.58
N LEU A 228 22.16 10.04 -2.45
CA LEU A 228 22.15 8.65 -2.05
C LEU A 228 21.32 8.48 -0.77
N ALA A 229 20.58 7.37 -0.66
CA ALA A 229 19.73 7.09 0.49
C ALA A 229 19.81 5.62 0.89
N LEU A 230 19.74 5.36 2.19
CA LEU A 230 19.70 4.04 2.81
C LEU A 230 18.78 4.07 4.02
N ASP A 231 17.85 3.11 4.09
CA ASP A 231 17.07 2.85 5.30
C ASP A 231 17.14 1.37 5.66
N ALA A 232 17.36 1.09 6.93
CA ALA A 232 17.33 -0.26 7.50
C ALA A 232 16.37 -0.28 8.69
N ARG A 233 15.43 -1.23 8.72
CA ARG A 233 14.46 -1.40 9.80
C ARG A 233 14.36 -2.85 10.22
N SER A 234 14.46 -3.09 11.53
CA SER A 234 14.12 -4.37 12.15
C SER A 234 13.01 -4.13 13.16
N GLN A 235 11.91 -4.85 13.03
CA GLN A 235 10.75 -4.80 13.90
C GLN A 235 10.37 -6.22 14.32
N ASN A 236 10.22 -6.46 15.63
CA ASN A 236 9.65 -7.69 16.13
C ASN A 236 8.13 -7.72 15.95
N ASP A 237 7.55 -8.91 15.99
CA ASP A 237 6.10 -9.09 15.94
C ASP A 237 5.41 -8.55 17.21
N ASP A 238 4.12 -8.26 17.04
CA ASP A 238 3.22 -7.89 18.13
C ASP A 238 2.07 -8.88 18.17
N ASN A 239 2.35 -10.07 18.71
CA ASN A 239 1.35 -11.13 18.79
C ASN A 239 0.27 -10.80 19.84
N LYS A 240 -0.95 -10.55 19.37
CA LYS A 240 -2.16 -10.29 20.16
C LYS A 240 -3.13 -11.47 20.15
N ALA A 241 -2.68 -12.67 19.78
CA ALA A 241 -3.51 -13.87 19.81
C ALA A 241 -4.04 -14.15 21.23
N ASN A 242 -5.30 -14.57 21.30
CA ASN A 242 -5.97 -14.88 22.55
C ASN A 242 -6.69 -16.23 22.45
N ALA A 243 -6.47 -17.10 23.43
CA ALA A 243 -7.11 -18.42 23.51
C ALA A 243 -8.55 -18.37 24.05
N ASN A 244 -9.01 -17.25 24.61
CA ASN A 244 -10.29 -17.14 25.28
C ASN A 244 -11.47 -17.44 24.34
N GLY A 245 -12.31 -18.39 24.73
CA GLY A 245 -13.47 -18.82 23.94
C GLY A 245 -13.21 -19.93 22.93
N TYR A 246 -11.98 -20.35 22.72
CA TYR A 246 -11.60 -21.48 21.88
C TYR A 246 -11.27 -22.69 22.76
N SER A 247 -12.25 -23.55 23.04
CA SER A 247 -12.16 -24.59 24.07
C SER A 247 -10.95 -25.53 23.91
N GLN A 248 -10.59 -25.88 22.68
CA GLN A 248 -9.43 -26.73 22.41
C GLN A 248 -8.11 -25.96 22.63
N ALA A 249 -8.05 -24.67 22.25
CA ALA A 249 -6.92 -23.81 22.51
C ALA A 249 -6.71 -23.57 24.01
N GLU A 250 -7.80 -23.41 24.80
CA GLU A 250 -7.74 -23.30 26.24
C GLU A 250 -7.24 -24.58 26.93
N ALA A 251 -7.67 -25.76 26.45
CA ALA A 251 -7.18 -27.03 26.95
C ALA A 251 -5.67 -27.18 26.74
N HIS A 252 -5.15 -26.80 25.56
CA HIS A 252 -3.72 -26.80 25.25
C HIS A 252 -2.94 -25.76 26.06
N LYS A 253 -3.51 -24.58 26.30
CA LYS A 253 -2.94 -23.52 27.14
C LYS A 253 -2.80 -23.99 28.58
N LYS A 254 -3.86 -24.60 29.17
CA LYS A 254 -3.84 -25.19 30.50
C LYS A 254 -2.81 -26.30 30.62
N ALA A 255 -2.54 -27.04 29.54
CA ALA A 255 -1.52 -28.07 29.51
C ALA A 255 -0.10 -27.50 29.29
N GLY A 256 0.09 -26.17 29.20
CA GLY A 256 1.37 -25.52 29.00
C GLY A 256 1.98 -25.77 27.61
N LYS A 257 1.16 -26.20 26.64
CA LYS A 257 1.61 -26.73 25.34
C LYS A 257 1.36 -25.84 24.14
N ALA A 258 0.62 -24.71 24.30
CA ALA A 258 0.20 -23.92 23.16
C ALA A 258 0.87 -22.56 23.16
N THR A 259 1.55 -22.26 22.06
CA THR A 259 1.88 -20.92 21.63
C THR A 259 0.91 -20.53 20.52
N TYR A 260 0.12 -19.48 20.75
CA TYR A 260 -0.84 -18.97 19.76
C TYR A 260 -0.15 -17.88 18.97
N GLY A 261 -0.31 -17.91 17.65
CA GLY A 261 0.18 -16.89 16.73
C GLY A 261 -0.93 -16.35 15.84
N GLY A 262 -0.59 -15.44 14.98
CA GLY A 262 -1.43 -15.03 13.85
C GLY A 262 -2.24 -13.76 14.03
N TYR A 263 -2.14 -13.07 15.16
CA TYR A 263 -2.88 -11.82 15.38
C TYR A 263 -1.97 -10.74 15.94
N GLY A 264 -1.91 -9.61 15.25
CA GLY A 264 -1.04 -8.47 15.51
C GLY A 264 -0.20 -8.11 14.30
N THR A 265 0.77 -7.24 14.49
CA THR A 265 1.70 -6.83 13.44
C THR A 265 2.76 -7.89 13.17
N PRO A 266 3.21 -8.09 11.92
CA PRO A 266 4.25 -9.05 11.58
C PRO A 266 5.63 -8.60 12.10
N LYS A 267 6.55 -9.55 12.22
CA LYS A 267 7.98 -9.28 12.28
C LYS A 267 8.44 -8.84 10.88
N ILE A 268 9.21 -7.74 10.81
CA ILE A 268 9.68 -7.17 9.54
C ILE A 268 11.17 -6.86 9.66
N ASN A 269 11.94 -7.33 8.68
CA ASN A 269 13.27 -6.84 8.39
C ASN A 269 13.25 -6.22 6.99
N LEU A 270 13.65 -4.96 6.89
CA LEU A 270 13.61 -4.16 5.66
C LEU A 270 14.93 -3.45 5.48
N LEU A 271 15.47 -3.53 4.28
CA LEU A 271 16.58 -2.72 3.80
C LEU A 271 16.16 -2.07 2.49
N THR A 272 16.31 -0.75 2.39
CA THR A 272 16.03 -0.01 1.17
C THR A 272 17.22 0.89 0.82
N LEU A 273 17.53 0.96 -0.46
CA LEU A 273 18.56 1.81 -1.04
C LEU A 273 17.93 2.65 -2.14
N GLY A 274 18.44 3.85 -2.34
CA GLY A 274 18.01 4.69 -3.44
C GLY A 274 19.06 5.70 -3.85
N TYR A 275 18.94 6.15 -5.09
CA TYR A 275 19.63 7.34 -5.55
C TYR A 275 18.71 8.19 -6.40
N ASN A 276 19.01 9.48 -6.47
CA ASN A 276 18.44 10.45 -7.40
C ASN A 276 19.57 11.32 -7.93
N ALA A 277 19.71 11.39 -9.25
CA ALA A 277 20.77 12.14 -9.91
C ALA A 277 20.19 13.00 -11.03
N GLU A 278 20.69 14.22 -11.14
CA GLU A 278 20.43 15.13 -12.25
C GLU A 278 21.75 15.78 -12.65
N LEU A 279 22.06 15.74 -13.94
CA LEU A 279 23.28 16.27 -14.51
C LEU A 279 22.95 17.21 -15.68
N PRO A 280 22.99 18.54 -15.47
CA PRO A 280 22.97 19.51 -16.57
C PRO A 280 24.19 19.27 -17.48
N VAL A 281 23.93 19.07 -18.78
CA VAL A 281 24.98 18.90 -19.79
C VAL A 281 25.33 20.25 -20.41
N ASN A 282 24.29 21.05 -20.67
CA ASN A 282 24.34 22.43 -21.12
C ASN A 282 23.02 23.13 -20.78
N ASP A 283 22.83 24.38 -21.21
CA ASP A 283 21.64 25.19 -20.94
C ASP A 283 20.33 24.54 -21.47
N ASP A 284 20.41 23.72 -22.51
CA ASP A 284 19.26 23.14 -23.19
C ASP A 284 19.09 21.63 -22.97
N LEU A 285 19.99 20.97 -22.21
CA LEU A 285 19.96 19.52 -22.01
C LEU A 285 20.39 19.14 -20.59
N SER A 286 19.54 18.41 -19.89
CA SER A 286 19.85 17.73 -18.65
C SER A 286 19.59 16.23 -18.75
N LEU A 287 20.49 15.43 -18.21
CA LEU A 287 20.29 13.99 -18.00
C LEU A 287 19.85 13.75 -16.58
N TYR A 288 18.96 12.80 -16.36
CA TYR A 288 18.57 12.41 -15.02
C TYR A 288 18.39 10.90 -14.88
N SER A 289 18.57 10.42 -13.67
CA SER A 289 18.33 9.03 -13.33
C SER A 289 17.99 8.90 -11.85
N PHE A 290 17.05 8.00 -11.53
CA PHE A 290 16.83 7.59 -10.16
C PHE A 290 16.58 6.10 -10.05
N SER A 291 16.87 5.53 -8.88
CA SER A 291 16.59 4.13 -8.62
C SER A 291 16.23 3.93 -7.15
N THR A 292 15.41 2.90 -6.93
CA THR A 292 15.15 2.34 -5.60
C THR A 292 15.34 0.83 -5.67
N TRP A 293 15.99 0.26 -4.65
CA TRP A 293 16.08 -1.16 -4.43
C TRP A 293 15.73 -1.45 -2.99
N SER A 294 14.99 -2.55 -2.75
CA SER A 294 14.64 -2.96 -1.40
C SER A 294 14.61 -4.47 -1.26
N TYR A 295 14.92 -4.91 -0.05
CA TYR A 295 14.75 -6.27 0.42
C TYR A 295 13.92 -6.26 1.69
N ARG A 296 12.80 -6.99 1.69
CA ARG A 296 11.93 -7.13 2.86
C ARG A 296 11.70 -8.60 3.16
N LYS A 297 11.85 -8.98 4.43
CA LYS A 297 11.35 -10.24 4.96
C LYS A 297 10.31 -9.93 6.03
N ALA A 298 9.07 -10.35 5.79
CA ALA A 298 7.96 -10.24 6.72
C ALA A 298 7.51 -11.63 7.15
N GLU A 299 7.32 -11.83 8.47
CA GLU A 299 6.97 -13.12 9.08
C GLU A 299 5.77 -12.94 10.01
N GLN A 300 4.76 -13.81 9.88
CA GLN A 300 3.58 -13.78 10.72
C GLN A 300 3.16 -15.18 11.13
N GLY A 301 3.03 -15.40 12.45
CA GLY A 301 2.47 -16.62 13.00
C GLY A 301 1.02 -16.80 12.50
N GLN A 302 0.60 -18.03 12.31
CA GLN A 302 -0.71 -18.39 11.81
C GLN A 302 -1.53 -19.14 12.86
N ASN A 303 -2.73 -19.57 12.54
CA ASN A 303 -3.58 -20.30 13.45
C ASN A 303 -2.89 -21.58 13.97
N PHE A 304 -3.01 -21.82 15.26
CA PHE A 304 -2.52 -23.04 15.92
C PHE A 304 -3.12 -24.31 15.31
N ARG A 305 -2.27 -25.30 15.01
CA ARG A 305 -2.65 -26.61 14.48
C ARG A 305 -2.73 -27.61 15.61
N LEU A 306 -3.95 -28.16 15.81
CA LEU A 306 -4.19 -29.20 16.80
C LEU A 306 -3.61 -30.54 16.34
N PRO A 307 -3.07 -31.38 17.23
CA PRO A 307 -2.57 -32.72 16.88
C PRO A 307 -3.62 -33.62 16.22
N THR A 308 -4.89 -33.46 16.61
CA THR A 308 -6.02 -34.22 16.07
C THR A 308 -6.40 -33.81 14.64
N ILE A 309 -6.06 -32.61 14.22
CA ILE A 309 -6.37 -32.08 12.87
C ILE A 309 -5.34 -32.54 11.87
N VAL A 310 -4.07 -32.60 12.28
CA VAL A 310 -2.97 -32.95 11.40
C VAL A 310 -2.67 -34.45 11.36
N ASN A 311 -3.34 -35.26 12.09
CA ASN A 311 -3.42 -36.74 12.11
C ASN A 311 -2.12 -37.56 11.87
N THR A 312 -1.00 -36.94 11.52
CA THR A 312 0.19 -37.61 11.01
C THR A 312 1.40 -37.45 11.88
N ILE A 313 1.45 -36.43 12.75
CA ILE A 313 2.63 -36.21 13.58
C ILE A 313 2.22 -36.26 15.03
N THR A 314 2.45 -37.41 15.59
CA THR A 314 2.26 -37.66 17.04
C THR A 314 3.29 -36.93 17.88
N THR A 315 4.36 -36.40 17.27
CA THR A 315 5.49 -35.80 17.95
C THR A 315 5.77 -34.40 17.40
N GLY A 316 5.54 -33.37 18.21
CA GLY A 316 6.11 -32.04 17.96
C GLY A 316 7.64 -32.08 17.99
N PRO A 317 8.34 -30.96 17.75
CA PRO A 317 9.82 -30.89 17.68
C PRO A 317 10.55 -31.52 18.89
N ASN A 318 9.85 -31.76 19.99
CA ASN A 318 10.36 -32.33 21.23
C ASN A 318 9.78 -33.71 21.57
N GLY A 319 9.29 -34.49 20.59
CA GLY A 319 8.84 -35.86 20.80
C GLY A 319 7.49 -36.00 21.55
N ARG A 320 6.69 -34.92 21.64
CA ARG A 320 5.38 -34.95 22.32
C ARG A 320 4.25 -34.62 21.34
N PRO A 321 3.07 -35.22 21.48
CA PRO A 321 1.89 -34.83 20.70
C PRO A 321 1.42 -33.44 21.15
N SER A 322 2.13 -32.41 20.72
CA SER A 322 1.76 -31.02 20.92
C SER A 322 1.45 -30.42 19.56
N GLY A 323 0.32 -29.72 19.45
CA GLY A 323 0.08 -28.93 18.26
C GLY A 323 1.23 -27.94 18.00
N TYR A 324 1.15 -27.22 16.91
CA TYR A 324 2.16 -26.23 16.53
C TYR A 324 1.51 -24.98 15.93
N THR A 325 2.24 -23.86 15.95
CA THR A 325 1.85 -22.62 15.29
C THR A 325 2.75 -22.43 14.07
N PRO A 326 2.25 -22.63 12.84
CA PRO A 326 3.04 -22.37 11.66
C PRO A 326 3.27 -20.88 11.48
N THR A 327 4.40 -20.51 10.90
CA THR A 327 4.70 -19.13 10.51
C THR A 327 4.72 -19.04 8.99
N TRP A 328 3.99 -18.08 8.46
CA TRP A 328 4.02 -17.69 7.05
C TRP A 328 4.99 -16.54 6.87
N TYR A 329 5.79 -16.58 5.82
CA TYR A 329 6.69 -15.50 5.45
C TYR A 329 6.50 -15.09 3.99
N ILE A 330 6.78 -13.79 3.75
CA ILE A 330 7.03 -13.24 2.43
C ILE A 330 8.44 -12.66 2.46
N GLU A 331 9.26 -13.08 1.50
CA GLU A 331 10.58 -12.54 1.24
C GLU A 331 10.54 -11.86 -0.12
N GLU A 332 10.76 -10.53 -0.11
CA GLU A 332 10.45 -9.67 -1.25
C GLU A 332 11.67 -8.87 -1.66
N GLN A 333 11.94 -8.86 -2.94
CA GLN A 333 12.91 -7.96 -3.57
C GLN A 333 12.18 -7.06 -4.53
N ASP A 334 12.46 -5.77 -4.44
CA ASP A 334 11.83 -4.74 -5.26
C ASP A 334 12.90 -3.85 -5.88
N PHE A 335 12.73 -3.51 -7.13
CA PHE A 335 13.66 -2.68 -7.88
C PHE A 335 12.92 -1.78 -8.85
N GLN A 336 13.29 -0.49 -8.88
CA GLN A 336 12.91 0.44 -9.92
C GLN A 336 14.12 1.27 -10.35
N ALA A 337 14.29 1.46 -11.65
CA ALA A 337 15.25 2.42 -12.21
C ALA A 337 14.59 3.22 -13.34
N ALA A 338 14.86 4.50 -13.36
CA ALA A 338 14.46 5.41 -14.41
C ALA A 338 15.68 6.13 -14.98
N PHE A 339 15.72 6.30 -16.28
CA PHE A 339 16.70 7.07 -17.01
C PHE A 339 15.97 8.00 -17.96
N GLY A 340 16.38 9.25 -18.03
CA GLY A 340 15.79 10.22 -18.93
C GLY A 340 16.73 11.35 -19.32
N ALA A 341 16.32 12.03 -20.34
CA ALA A 341 16.89 13.28 -20.81
C ALA A 341 15.75 14.28 -20.98
N LYS A 342 15.96 15.50 -20.54
CA LYS A 342 15.01 16.60 -20.68
C LYS A 342 15.72 17.86 -21.14
N GLY A 343 15.00 18.75 -21.80
CA GLY A 343 15.59 19.98 -22.28
C GLY A 343 14.66 20.84 -23.10
N LEU A 344 15.23 21.83 -23.77
CA LEU A 344 14.54 22.77 -24.66
C LEU A 344 15.03 22.57 -26.11
N ALA A 345 14.10 22.38 -27.05
CA ALA A 345 14.40 22.30 -28.46
C ALA A 345 13.28 22.94 -29.29
N ALA A 346 13.61 23.90 -30.13
CA ALA A 346 12.65 24.63 -30.99
C ALA A 346 11.46 25.20 -30.19
N GLU A 347 11.73 25.78 -29.02
CA GLU A 347 10.76 26.33 -28.07
C GLU A 347 9.81 25.30 -27.43
N TRP A 348 10.13 24.01 -27.55
CA TRP A 348 9.45 22.94 -26.84
C TRP A 348 10.31 22.44 -25.69
N ASP A 349 9.75 22.45 -24.48
CA ASP A 349 10.26 21.63 -23.40
C ASP A 349 9.94 20.17 -23.71
N TRP A 350 10.94 19.31 -23.61
CA TRP A 350 10.79 17.89 -23.87
C TRP A 350 11.39 17.03 -22.76
N ASP A 351 10.77 15.88 -22.48
CA ASP A 351 11.27 14.84 -21.56
C ASP A 351 11.11 13.48 -22.24
N LEU A 352 12.24 12.80 -22.48
CA LEU A 352 12.28 11.42 -22.96
C LEU A 352 12.81 10.52 -21.86
N SER A 353 12.05 9.51 -21.47
CA SER A 353 12.44 8.64 -20.36
C SER A 353 12.03 7.19 -20.55
N SER A 354 12.74 6.31 -19.84
CA SER A 354 12.38 4.90 -19.70
C SER A 354 12.52 4.48 -18.25
N THR A 355 11.49 3.80 -17.73
CA THR A 355 11.42 3.32 -16.34
C THR A 355 11.19 1.82 -16.36
N TYR A 356 12.06 1.08 -15.68
CA TYR A 356 11.91 -0.36 -15.46
C TYR A 356 11.68 -0.62 -13.97
N GLY A 357 10.69 -1.46 -13.67
CA GLY A 357 10.39 -1.91 -12.33
C GLY A 357 10.19 -3.42 -12.26
N ARG A 358 10.59 -4.02 -11.13
CA ARG A 358 10.44 -5.44 -10.86
C ARG A 358 10.22 -5.66 -9.37
N ASN A 359 9.25 -6.51 -9.04
CA ASN A 359 8.96 -6.96 -7.70
C ASN A 359 8.88 -8.49 -7.70
N ASP A 360 9.73 -9.15 -6.91
CA ASP A 360 9.76 -10.60 -6.70
C ASP A 360 9.30 -10.86 -5.27
N ALA A 361 8.24 -11.64 -5.10
CA ALA A 361 7.69 -12.01 -3.80
C ALA A 361 7.69 -13.53 -3.63
N GLU A 362 8.71 -14.06 -2.95
CA GLU A 362 8.75 -15.46 -2.52
C GLU A 362 7.89 -15.64 -1.27
N GLN A 363 6.99 -16.58 -1.31
CA GLN A 363 6.21 -16.98 -0.13
C GLN A 363 6.60 -18.37 0.35
N GLY A 364 6.51 -18.56 1.66
CA GLY A 364 6.76 -19.86 2.25
C GLY A 364 6.31 -19.94 3.71
N THR A 365 6.54 -21.09 4.29
CA THR A 365 6.17 -21.35 5.68
C THR A 365 7.27 -22.10 6.40
N TRP A 366 7.44 -21.84 7.68
CA TRP A 366 8.29 -22.63 8.56
C TRP A 366 7.56 -23.01 9.84
N ASN A 367 8.13 -23.95 10.61
CA ASN A 367 7.44 -24.63 11.70
C ASN A 367 6.10 -25.20 11.23
N ASN A 368 6.13 -25.85 10.07
CA ASN A 368 4.93 -26.28 9.36
C ASN A 368 5.08 -27.75 8.86
N GLN A 369 4.03 -28.29 8.27
CA GLN A 369 3.96 -29.68 7.83
C GLN A 369 3.08 -29.80 6.58
N ASN A 370 3.43 -30.80 5.74
CA ASN A 370 2.53 -31.38 4.77
C ASN A 370 2.03 -32.74 5.33
N PRO A 371 0.80 -32.80 5.85
CA PRO A 371 0.31 -33.99 6.53
C PRO A 371 0.30 -35.25 5.64
N SER A 372 0.13 -35.08 4.32
CA SER A 372 0.06 -36.20 3.40
C SER A 372 1.40 -36.94 3.20
N LEU A 373 2.51 -36.33 3.61
CA LEU A 373 3.85 -36.92 3.60
C LEU A 373 4.16 -37.75 4.85
N GLY A 374 3.28 -37.75 5.85
CA GLY A 374 3.51 -38.47 7.09
C GLY A 374 4.79 -37.97 7.81
N GLU A 375 5.60 -38.91 8.29
CA GLU A 375 6.86 -38.61 9.00
C GLU A 375 7.95 -38.01 8.09
N ALA A 376 7.84 -38.16 6.76
CA ALA A 376 8.78 -37.61 5.79
C ALA A 376 8.56 -36.12 5.52
N THR A 377 7.60 -35.47 6.19
CA THR A 377 7.32 -34.07 5.98
C THR A 377 8.48 -33.18 6.47
N PRO A 378 8.99 -32.25 5.64
CA PRO A 378 9.91 -31.23 6.12
C PRO A 378 9.18 -30.22 7.01
N ASN A 379 9.94 -29.38 7.70
CA ASN A 379 9.42 -28.36 8.61
C ASN A 379 9.45 -26.95 7.98
N HIS A 380 10.13 -26.79 6.85
CA HIS A 380 10.26 -25.55 6.10
C HIS A 380 9.88 -25.79 4.64
N PHE A 381 9.09 -24.88 4.05
CA PHE A 381 8.58 -24.98 2.68
C PHE A 381 8.72 -23.62 1.98
N LYS A 382 9.29 -23.65 0.78
CA LYS A 382 9.06 -22.58 -0.21
C LYS A 382 7.75 -22.92 -0.94
N SER A 383 6.76 -22.03 -0.82
CA SER A 383 5.45 -22.26 -1.41
C SER A 383 5.34 -21.76 -2.85
N GLY A 384 6.25 -20.90 -3.30
CA GLY A 384 6.32 -20.37 -4.66
C GLY A 384 6.75 -18.92 -4.70
N THR A 385 6.87 -18.37 -5.92
CA THR A 385 7.24 -16.97 -6.13
C THR A 385 6.27 -16.32 -7.10
N TRP A 386 5.85 -15.10 -6.79
CA TRP A 386 5.17 -14.21 -7.72
C TRP A 386 6.14 -13.13 -8.18
N ILE A 387 6.07 -12.78 -9.46
CA ILE A 387 6.95 -11.78 -10.06
C ILE A 387 6.10 -10.81 -10.86
N SER A 388 6.24 -9.52 -10.58
CA SER A 388 5.65 -8.42 -11.35
C SER A 388 6.77 -7.62 -12.01
N THR A 389 6.62 -7.31 -13.29
CA THR A 389 7.55 -6.46 -14.03
C THR A 389 6.81 -5.40 -14.81
N GLN A 390 7.42 -4.22 -14.96
CA GLN A 390 6.89 -3.13 -15.78
C GLN A 390 8.03 -2.38 -16.45
N LEU A 391 7.89 -2.15 -17.75
CA LEU A 391 8.74 -1.23 -18.52
C LEU A 391 7.83 -0.16 -19.12
N THR A 392 8.12 1.10 -18.82
CA THR A 392 7.37 2.25 -19.35
C THR A 392 8.34 3.23 -20.00
N SER A 393 8.09 3.60 -21.27
CA SER A 393 8.82 4.64 -21.99
C SER A 393 7.88 5.78 -22.31
N ASN A 394 8.30 7.01 -22.01
CA ASN A 394 7.52 8.23 -22.17
C ASN A 394 8.28 9.25 -23.03
N LEU A 395 7.54 9.94 -23.88
CA LEU A 395 7.94 11.19 -24.51
C LEU A 395 6.88 12.24 -24.14
N ASP A 396 7.28 13.26 -23.42
CA ASP A 396 6.43 14.36 -22.98
C ASP A 396 6.94 15.66 -23.61
N LEU A 397 6.06 16.45 -24.23
CA LEU A 397 6.34 17.72 -24.88
C LEU A 397 5.44 18.80 -24.30
N HIS A 398 5.98 19.99 -24.04
CA HIS A 398 5.24 21.15 -23.56
C HIS A 398 5.69 22.43 -24.28
N ARG A 399 4.73 23.34 -24.55
CA ARG A 399 5.01 24.68 -25.07
C ARG A 399 3.89 25.65 -24.72
N GLY A 400 4.25 26.87 -24.35
CA GLY A 400 3.34 28.00 -24.22
C GLY A 400 3.21 28.76 -25.55
N PHE A 401 2.01 29.14 -25.93
CA PHE A 401 1.71 29.91 -27.13
C PHE A 401 1.08 31.26 -26.77
N GLU A 402 1.66 32.33 -27.28
CA GLU A 402 1.10 33.68 -27.17
C GLU A 402 -0.03 33.86 -28.18
N VAL A 403 -1.28 33.65 -27.76
CA VAL A 403 -2.47 33.71 -28.62
C VAL A 403 -3.39 34.87 -28.30
N GLY A 404 -2.88 35.89 -27.60
CA GLY A 404 -3.64 37.09 -27.21
C GLY A 404 -4.55 36.91 -26.02
N LEU A 405 -4.39 35.82 -25.24
CA LEU A 405 -5.02 35.62 -23.92
C LEU A 405 -4.21 36.34 -22.83
N SER A 406 -4.74 36.39 -21.62
CA SER A 406 -4.09 37.03 -20.47
C SER A 406 -2.80 36.36 -20.01
N LYS A 407 -2.65 35.06 -20.32
CA LYS A 407 -1.45 34.25 -20.14
C LYS A 407 -1.27 33.37 -21.38
N PRO A 408 -0.07 32.86 -21.66
CA PRO A 408 0.16 31.93 -22.76
C PRO A 408 -0.81 30.74 -22.66
N LEU A 409 -1.22 30.20 -23.82
CA LEU A 409 -1.93 28.94 -23.89
C LEU A 409 -0.89 27.82 -23.73
N ASP A 410 -1.00 27.06 -22.64
CA ASP A 410 -0.16 25.89 -22.41
C ASP A 410 -0.68 24.71 -23.24
N LEU A 411 0.19 24.10 -24.06
CA LEU A 411 -0.07 22.86 -24.79
C LEU A 411 0.94 21.80 -24.38
N SER A 412 0.46 20.73 -23.80
CA SER A 412 1.28 19.53 -23.56
C SER A 412 0.75 18.37 -24.40
N TRP A 413 1.68 17.59 -24.95
CA TRP A 413 1.37 16.38 -25.71
C TRP A 413 2.41 15.30 -25.41
N GLY A 414 1.98 14.03 -25.41
CA GLY A 414 2.94 12.95 -25.16
C GLY A 414 2.49 11.59 -25.65
N LEU A 415 3.48 10.72 -25.65
CA LEU A 415 3.37 9.30 -25.99
C LEU A 415 3.86 8.46 -24.82
N GLU A 416 3.19 7.35 -24.57
CA GLU A 416 3.59 6.35 -23.60
C GLU A 416 3.52 4.96 -24.23
N GLN A 417 4.57 4.18 -24.04
CA GLN A 417 4.57 2.74 -24.31
C GLN A 417 4.85 2.02 -23.02
N ARG A 418 4.00 1.04 -22.67
CA ARG A 418 4.15 0.26 -21.45
C ARG A 418 4.06 -1.23 -21.75
N ARG A 419 4.89 -2.01 -21.04
CA ARG A 419 4.84 -3.46 -21.02
C ARG A 419 4.79 -3.94 -19.58
N ASP A 420 3.67 -4.54 -19.21
CA ASP A 420 3.47 -5.20 -17.92
C ASP A 420 3.73 -6.70 -18.07
N GLY A 421 4.37 -7.32 -17.07
CA GLY A 421 4.58 -8.77 -17.02
C GLY A 421 4.18 -9.32 -15.65
N TYR A 422 3.67 -10.55 -15.63
CA TYR A 422 3.38 -11.28 -14.41
C TYR A 422 3.76 -12.76 -14.57
N GLU A 423 4.45 -13.30 -13.56
CA GLU A 423 4.93 -14.66 -13.54
C GLU A 423 4.64 -15.31 -12.20
N VAL A 424 4.24 -16.57 -12.25
CA VAL A 424 3.98 -17.43 -11.08
C VAL A 424 4.90 -18.63 -11.18
N GLU A 425 5.82 -18.78 -10.22
CA GLU A 425 6.76 -19.89 -10.15
C GLU A 425 6.34 -20.90 -9.09
N LYS A 426 6.62 -22.20 -9.37
CA LYS A 426 6.32 -23.30 -8.46
C LYS A 426 7.12 -23.24 -7.15
N GLY A 427 6.53 -23.81 -6.11
CA GLY A 427 7.18 -24.08 -4.84
C GLY A 427 7.97 -25.40 -4.84
N ASP A 428 8.57 -25.72 -3.67
CA ASP A 428 9.21 -26.99 -3.42
C ASP A 428 8.19 -28.14 -3.55
N TRP A 429 8.61 -29.30 -4.03
CA TRP A 429 7.73 -30.48 -4.21
C TRP A 429 6.92 -30.80 -2.93
N ALA A 430 7.58 -30.83 -1.79
CA ALA A 430 6.95 -31.13 -0.52
C ALA A 430 5.86 -30.12 -0.11
N SER A 431 5.90 -28.88 -0.65
CA SER A 431 4.93 -27.82 -0.32
C SER A 431 3.55 -28.03 -0.95
N TRP A 432 3.46 -28.80 -2.05
CA TRP A 432 2.21 -29.05 -2.80
C TRP A 432 1.89 -30.53 -3.02
N ALA A 433 2.85 -31.45 -2.80
CA ALA A 433 2.69 -32.86 -3.08
C ALA A 433 1.57 -33.54 -2.26
N ASN A 434 0.96 -34.56 -2.86
CA ASN A 434 0.15 -35.52 -2.14
C ASN A 434 0.94 -36.81 -1.91
N GLY A 435 1.35 -37.03 -0.67
CA GLY A 435 2.11 -38.22 -0.27
C GLY A 435 1.25 -39.44 0.02
N GLY A 436 -0.08 -39.30 -0.01
CA GLY A 436 -1.02 -40.40 0.15
C GLY A 436 -1.15 -40.98 1.58
N TYR A 437 -0.55 -40.35 2.59
CA TYR A 437 -0.64 -40.83 3.96
C TYR A 437 -2.08 -40.85 4.47
N CYS A 438 -2.53 -42.02 4.95
CA CYS A 438 -3.81 -42.23 5.58
C CYS A 438 -3.62 -42.87 6.94
N ARG A 439 -4.22 -42.30 7.98
CA ARG A 439 -4.20 -42.84 9.34
C ARG A 439 -4.99 -44.15 9.47
N ALA A 440 -6.08 -44.27 8.71
CA ALA A 440 -6.95 -45.43 8.59
C ALA A 440 -7.60 -45.41 7.19
N PRO A 441 -8.21 -46.53 6.73
CA PRO A 441 -8.97 -46.54 5.47
C PRO A 441 -10.00 -45.40 5.44
N GLY A 442 -9.98 -44.55 4.41
CA GLY A 442 -10.86 -43.39 4.26
C GLY A 442 -10.51 -42.17 5.11
N GLN A 443 -9.46 -42.22 5.93
CA GLN A 443 -9.00 -41.12 6.76
C GLN A 443 -7.63 -40.60 6.27
N CYS A 444 -7.56 -40.18 5.02
CA CYS A 444 -6.36 -39.66 4.42
C CYS A 444 -6.13 -38.18 4.80
N ALA A 445 -4.86 -37.80 4.93
CA ALA A 445 -4.46 -36.45 5.24
C ALA A 445 -4.55 -35.55 3.99
N SER A 446 -4.82 -34.26 4.20
CA SER A 446 -4.82 -33.27 3.12
C SER A 446 -3.43 -33.10 2.49
N SER A 447 -3.38 -32.94 1.18
CA SER A 447 -2.17 -32.65 0.44
C SER A 447 -1.64 -31.23 0.68
N GLY A 448 -0.35 -31.03 0.52
CA GLY A 448 0.32 -29.75 0.58
C GLY A 448 0.58 -29.22 1.99
N ALA A 449 1.44 -28.23 2.10
CA ALA A 449 1.79 -27.57 3.35
C ALA A 449 0.56 -26.87 3.95
N GLN A 450 0.46 -26.89 5.27
CA GLN A 450 -0.62 -26.17 5.98
C GLN A 450 -0.46 -24.65 5.82
N VAL A 451 -1.51 -23.88 6.05
CA VAL A 451 -1.59 -22.40 5.88
C VAL A 451 -1.71 -22.00 4.40
N THR A 452 -0.69 -22.25 3.60
CA THR A 452 -0.68 -22.02 2.17
C THR A 452 -0.03 -23.21 1.49
N ASN A 453 -0.81 -23.87 0.64
CA ASN A 453 -0.26 -24.94 -0.18
C ASN A 453 0.70 -24.34 -1.20
N GLY A 454 1.78 -25.04 -1.49
CA GLY A 454 2.70 -24.63 -2.53
C GLY A 454 2.07 -24.62 -3.91
N ILE A 455 2.59 -23.76 -4.76
CA ILE A 455 2.23 -23.65 -6.17
C ILE A 455 2.80 -24.88 -6.87
N SER A 456 1.91 -25.69 -7.48
CA SER A 456 2.32 -26.86 -8.24
C SER A 456 2.75 -26.51 -9.66
N PRO A 457 3.45 -27.39 -10.40
CA PRO A 457 3.85 -27.12 -11.79
C PRO A 457 2.71 -26.71 -12.71
N GLU A 458 1.51 -27.27 -12.51
CA GLU A 458 0.33 -26.96 -13.31
C GLU A 458 -0.26 -25.57 -13.04
N GLN A 459 0.15 -24.95 -11.94
CA GLN A 459 -0.29 -23.60 -11.53
C GLN A 459 0.71 -22.51 -11.95
N THR A 460 1.84 -22.91 -12.55
CA THR A 460 2.81 -21.92 -13.06
C THR A 460 2.23 -21.20 -14.26
N ALA A 461 2.49 -19.89 -14.32
CA ALA A 461 2.02 -19.06 -15.41
C ALA A 461 3.02 -17.94 -15.68
N LYS A 462 3.09 -17.49 -16.93
CA LYS A 462 3.88 -16.34 -17.34
C LYS A 462 3.19 -15.63 -18.48
N THR A 463 2.96 -14.35 -18.34
CA THR A 463 2.34 -13.52 -19.39
C THR A 463 2.87 -12.11 -19.36
N HIS A 464 2.60 -11.37 -20.42
CA HIS A 464 2.87 -9.94 -20.51
C HIS A 464 1.78 -9.26 -21.32
N ARG A 465 1.59 -7.99 -21.08
CA ARG A 465 0.64 -7.14 -21.80
C ARG A 465 1.31 -5.85 -22.20
N ASN A 466 1.08 -5.42 -23.44
CA ASN A 466 1.57 -4.15 -23.94
C ASN A 466 0.41 -3.15 -24.02
N SER A 467 0.74 -1.87 -23.79
CA SER A 467 -0.15 -0.76 -24.10
C SER A 467 0.62 0.39 -24.75
N VAL A 468 -0.08 1.12 -25.60
CA VAL A 468 0.41 2.36 -26.23
C VAL A 468 -0.62 3.43 -26.01
N ALA A 469 -0.18 4.61 -25.57
CA ALA A 469 -1.07 5.73 -25.31
C ALA A 469 -0.53 7.04 -25.92
N SER A 470 -1.45 7.92 -26.29
CA SER A 470 -1.18 9.32 -26.58
C SER A 470 -2.14 10.20 -25.78
N TYR A 471 -1.66 11.35 -25.35
CA TYR A 471 -2.46 12.33 -24.65
C TYR A 471 -2.19 13.73 -25.16
N VAL A 472 -3.16 14.62 -24.95
CA VAL A 472 -3.04 16.05 -25.11
C VAL A 472 -3.66 16.74 -23.90
N ASP A 473 -2.99 17.77 -23.38
CA ASP A 473 -3.44 18.61 -22.26
C ASP A 473 -3.31 20.07 -22.68
N VAL A 474 -4.39 20.85 -22.55
CA VAL A 474 -4.44 22.26 -22.92
C VAL A 474 -4.91 23.05 -21.72
N GLY A 475 -4.12 24.03 -21.30
CA GLY A 475 -4.43 24.98 -20.25
C GLY A 475 -4.46 26.41 -20.76
N PHE A 476 -5.45 27.22 -20.37
CA PHE A 476 -5.51 28.62 -20.76
C PHE A 476 -6.31 29.46 -19.76
N ASN A 477 -6.10 30.77 -19.81
CA ASN A 477 -6.80 31.73 -19.00
C ASN A 477 -7.67 32.65 -19.89
N PRO A 478 -9.00 32.39 -20.04
CA PRO A 478 -9.91 33.28 -20.78
C PRO A 478 -9.95 34.70 -20.19
N LEU A 479 -9.79 34.78 -18.85
CA LEU A 479 -9.63 36.00 -18.08
C LEU A 479 -8.45 35.86 -17.13
N PRO A 480 -7.80 36.94 -16.66
CA PRO A 480 -6.66 36.82 -15.73
C PRO A 480 -6.98 35.97 -14.50
N GLN A 481 -8.19 36.05 -13.97
CA GLN A 481 -8.66 35.33 -12.76
C GLN A 481 -9.33 33.97 -13.07
N TRP A 482 -9.46 33.58 -14.35
CA TRP A 482 -10.16 32.36 -14.71
C TRP A 482 -9.28 31.41 -15.49
N TYR A 483 -8.97 30.26 -14.92
CA TYR A 483 -8.24 29.17 -15.55
C TYR A 483 -9.20 28.08 -16.03
N VAL A 484 -8.95 27.53 -17.22
CA VAL A 484 -9.62 26.37 -17.80
C VAL A 484 -8.55 25.40 -18.32
N GLY A 485 -8.62 24.14 -17.90
CA GLY A 485 -7.76 23.07 -18.37
C GLY A 485 -8.56 21.89 -18.90
N THR A 486 -8.12 21.29 -20.00
CA THR A 486 -8.71 20.10 -20.60
C THR A 486 -7.64 19.11 -20.98
N ALA A 487 -7.85 17.83 -20.65
CA ALA A 487 -6.96 16.75 -21.03
C ALA A 487 -7.73 15.61 -21.68
N LEU A 488 -7.17 15.04 -22.73
CA LEU A 488 -7.68 13.87 -23.43
C LEU A 488 -6.58 12.83 -23.58
N ARG A 489 -6.90 11.57 -23.36
CA ARG A 489 -5.97 10.43 -23.53
C ARG A 489 -6.67 9.29 -24.24
N TYR A 490 -6.00 8.74 -25.23
CA TYR A 490 -6.33 7.48 -25.89
C TYR A 490 -5.28 6.45 -25.52
N GLU A 491 -5.69 5.24 -25.12
CA GLU A 491 -4.78 4.17 -24.76
C GLU A 491 -5.32 2.84 -25.31
N HIS A 492 -4.46 2.08 -25.96
CA HIS A 492 -4.77 0.77 -26.52
C HIS A 492 -3.95 -0.33 -25.85
N TYR A 493 -4.63 -1.37 -25.42
CA TYR A 493 -4.05 -2.57 -24.82
C TYR A 493 -4.22 -3.77 -25.71
N ASP A 494 -3.23 -4.64 -25.73
CA ASP A 494 -3.36 -6.00 -26.31
C ASP A 494 -4.16 -6.94 -25.37
N GLN A 495 -4.17 -8.25 -25.68
CA GLN A 495 -4.83 -9.30 -24.89
C GLN A 495 -6.33 -9.07 -24.63
N GLY A 496 -7.05 -8.51 -25.59
CA GLY A 496 -8.52 -8.43 -25.58
C GLY A 496 -9.11 -7.31 -24.72
N ILE A 497 -8.29 -6.49 -24.05
CA ILE A 497 -8.76 -5.32 -23.30
C ILE A 497 -9.20 -4.20 -24.26
N GLY A 498 -8.47 -4.00 -25.38
CA GLY A 498 -8.82 -3.04 -26.42
C GLY A 498 -8.52 -1.60 -26.02
N ALA A 499 -9.29 -0.66 -26.60
CA ALA A 499 -9.07 0.76 -26.47
C ALA A 499 -9.85 1.39 -25.32
N THR A 500 -9.21 2.33 -24.63
CA THR A 500 -9.81 3.18 -23.60
C THR A 500 -9.65 4.65 -23.95
N ARG A 501 -10.58 5.48 -23.49
CA ARG A 501 -10.56 6.93 -23.68
C ARG A 501 -10.83 7.61 -22.37
N SER A 502 -9.94 8.51 -21.98
CA SER A 502 -10.08 9.31 -20.76
C SER A 502 -10.08 10.80 -21.09
N GLY A 503 -10.92 11.55 -20.43
CA GLY A 503 -11.03 13.00 -20.55
C GLY A 503 -11.14 13.65 -19.18
N LYS A 504 -10.65 14.88 -19.09
CA LYS A 504 -10.76 15.74 -17.90
C LYS A 504 -10.99 17.16 -18.33
N LEU A 505 -11.92 17.81 -17.66
CA LEU A 505 -12.13 19.25 -17.69
C LEU A 505 -11.95 19.77 -16.27
N SER A 506 -11.10 20.76 -16.10
CA SER A 506 -10.85 21.44 -14.83
C SER A 506 -11.00 22.94 -15.00
N THR A 507 -11.48 23.62 -13.98
CA THR A 507 -11.59 25.09 -13.98
C THR A 507 -11.33 25.63 -12.59
N ARG A 508 -10.77 26.83 -12.52
CA ARG A 508 -10.57 27.58 -11.29
C ARG A 508 -10.85 29.06 -11.56
N TYR A 509 -11.74 29.63 -10.75
CA TYR A 509 -12.11 31.04 -10.83
C TYR A 509 -11.78 31.76 -9.52
N GLU A 510 -10.97 32.80 -9.59
CA GLU A 510 -10.59 33.66 -8.47
C GLU A 510 -11.58 34.82 -8.35
N PHE A 511 -12.42 34.79 -7.31
CA PHE A 511 -13.31 35.92 -7.01
C PHE A 511 -12.54 37.09 -6.42
N THR A 512 -11.54 36.76 -5.61
CA THR A 512 -10.54 37.67 -5.05
C THR A 512 -9.21 36.93 -5.00
N PRO A 513 -8.06 37.60 -4.80
CA PRO A 513 -6.78 36.92 -4.58
C PRO A 513 -6.78 35.91 -3.43
N GLN A 514 -7.73 36.06 -2.47
CA GLN A 514 -7.86 35.20 -1.29
C GLN A 514 -8.89 34.08 -1.46
N LEU A 515 -9.83 34.21 -2.41
CA LEU A 515 -10.97 33.28 -2.54
C LEU A 515 -11.14 32.79 -3.95
N ALA A 516 -11.06 31.48 -4.15
CA ALA A 516 -11.31 30.86 -5.44
C ALA A 516 -12.19 29.62 -5.33
N LEU A 517 -12.94 29.37 -6.41
CA LEU A 517 -13.70 28.16 -6.65
C LEU A 517 -12.98 27.32 -7.70
N ARG A 518 -12.95 26.01 -7.49
CA ARG A 518 -12.42 25.04 -8.46
C ARG A 518 -13.43 23.94 -8.71
N ALA A 519 -13.45 23.41 -9.94
CA ALA A 519 -14.30 22.28 -10.29
C ALA A 519 -13.59 21.38 -11.30
N THR A 520 -13.83 20.08 -11.17
CA THR A 520 -13.35 19.10 -12.14
C THR A 520 -14.42 18.09 -12.51
N VAL A 521 -14.41 17.69 -13.78
CA VAL A 521 -15.17 16.54 -14.28
C VAL A 521 -14.20 15.66 -15.07
N SER A 522 -14.11 14.38 -14.72
CA SER A 522 -13.24 13.47 -15.44
C SER A 522 -13.86 12.07 -15.52
N ASN A 523 -13.40 11.30 -16.50
CA ASN A 523 -13.58 9.87 -16.52
C ASN A 523 -12.22 9.19 -16.45
N GLY A 524 -12.22 7.98 -15.91
CA GLY A 524 -11.02 7.18 -15.78
C GLY A 524 -11.32 5.71 -15.95
N PHE A 525 -10.26 4.91 -15.92
CA PHE A 525 -10.39 3.46 -16.01
C PHE A 525 -9.24 2.79 -15.25
N ARG A 526 -9.44 1.50 -14.97
CA ARG A 526 -8.38 0.61 -14.50
C ARG A 526 -8.46 -0.67 -15.31
N ALA A 527 -7.38 -1.02 -16.00
CA ALA A 527 -7.26 -2.33 -16.63
C ALA A 527 -7.15 -3.42 -15.55
N PRO A 528 -7.77 -4.60 -15.70
CA PRO A 528 -7.53 -5.73 -14.83
C PRO A 528 -6.03 -6.00 -14.74
N SER A 529 -5.46 -6.14 -13.55
CA SER A 529 -4.05 -6.50 -13.44
C SER A 529 -3.84 -7.93 -13.99
N LEU A 530 -2.64 -8.24 -14.49
CA LEU A 530 -2.32 -9.59 -14.92
C LEU A 530 -2.44 -10.57 -13.75
N ALA A 531 -2.16 -10.11 -12.52
CA ALA A 531 -2.39 -10.87 -11.31
C ALA A 531 -3.86 -11.23 -11.11
N ASN A 532 -4.83 -10.35 -11.40
CA ASN A 532 -6.26 -10.67 -11.28
C ASN A 532 -6.68 -11.85 -12.18
N SER A 533 -6.05 -11.98 -13.34
CA SER A 533 -6.38 -13.03 -14.30
C SER A 533 -5.67 -14.35 -14.02
N LEU A 534 -4.40 -14.30 -13.56
CA LEU A 534 -3.53 -15.47 -13.49
C LEU A 534 -3.26 -15.97 -12.07
N PHE A 535 -3.56 -15.17 -11.05
CA PHE A 535 -3.25 -15.53 -9.67
C PHE A 535 -3.94 -16.84 -9.28
N SER A 536 -3.13 -17.75 -8.75
CA SER A 536 -3.58 -19.01 -8.19
C SER A 536 -3.02 -19.15 -6.77
N ALA A 537 -3.89 -19.44 -5.83
CA ALA A 537 -3.51 -19.74 -4.45
C ALA A 537 -4.43 -20.83 -3.93
N ARG A 538 -3.86 -21.79 -3.20
CA ARG A 538 -4.61 -22.79 -2.45
C ARG A 538 -4.46 -22.53 -0.97
N SER A 539 -5.56 -22.68 -0.26
CA SER A 539 -5.62 -22.59 1.19
C SER A 539 -6.35 -23.79 1.74
N THR A 540 -5.93 -24.24 2.90
CA THR A 540 -6.65 -25.22 3.67
C THR A 540 -7.45 -24.50 4.75
N THR A 541 -8.76 -24.69 4.77
CA THR A 541 -9.63 -24.29 5.88
C THR A 541 -10.16 -25.55 6.57
N PHE A 542 -10.85 -25.36 7.68
CA PHE A 542 -11.52 -26.44 8.37
C PHE A 542 -13.02 -26.16 8.43
N GLY A 543 -13.81 -27.18 8.12
CA GLY A 543 -15.24 -27.06 8.13
C GLY A 543 -15.92 -28.42 8.28
N VAL A 544 -17.23 -28.40 8.42
CA VAL A 544 -18.05 -29.63 8.50
C VAL A 544 -18.45 -30.02 7.09
N VAL A 545 -17.98 -31.20 6.65
CA VAL A 545 -18.39 -31.81 5.39
C VAL A 545 -19.08 -33.13 5.76
N ASN A 546 -20.34 -33.32 5.35
CA ASN A 546 -21.15 -34.49 5.67
C ASN A 546 -21.23 -34.80 7.18
N GLY A 547 -21.31 -33.75 8.03
CA GLY A 547 -21.36 -33.89 9.49
C GLY A 547 -20.00 -34.12 10.18
N VAL A 548 -18.91 -34.26 9.42
CA VAL A 548 -17.56 -34.48 9.94
C VAL A 548 -16.73 -33.19 9.80
N TYR A 549 -16.14 -32.74 10.90
CA TYR A 549 -15.20 -31.62 10.88
C TYR A 549 -13.87 -32.07 10.30
N GLN A 550 -13.52 -31.55 9.12
CA GLN A 550 -12.33 -31.95 8.38
C GLN A 550 -11.66 -30.77 7.67
N SER A 551 -10.45 -30.96 7.17
CA SER A 551 -9.79 -29.96 6.34
C SER A 551 -10.43 -29.89 4.94
N ILE A 552 -10.65 -28.68 4.46
CA ILE A 552 -11.22 -28.38 3.14
C ILE A 552 -10.18 -27.58 2.38
N ASN A 553 -9.73 -28.11 1.24
CA ASN A 553 -8.88 -27.37 0.33
C ASN A 553 -9.74 -26.53 -0.59
N TYR A 554 -9.50 -25.26 -0.67
CA TYR A 554 -10.14 -24.35 -1.62
C TYR A 554 -9.07 -23.41 -2.21
N GLY A 555 -9.39 -22.78 -3.34
CA GLY A 555 -8.41 -21.95 -4.01
C GLY A 555 -8.98 -20.70 -4.65
N VAL A 556 -8.11 -19.72 -4.87
CA VAL A 556 -8.36 -18.68 -5.88
C VAL A 556 -7.94 -19.29 -7.21
N LEU A 557 -8.89 -19.33 -8.13
CA LEU A 557 -8.75 -19.94 -9.45
C LEU A 557 -8.42 -18.84 -10.47
N PRO A 558 -7.43 -19.04 -11.36
CA PRO A 558 -7.24 -18.15 -12.49
C PRO A 558 -8.54 -18.00 -13.29
N VAL A 559 -8.91 -16.77 -13.63
CA VAL A 559 -10.22 -16.46 -14.25
C VAL A 559 -10.43 -17.23 -15.55
N ASP A 560 -9.37 -17.40 -16.34
CA ASP A 560 -9.42 -18.10 -17.63
C ASP A 560 -9.28 -19.63 -17.53
N SER A 561 -9.08 -20.17 -16.31
CA SER A 561 -8.98 -21.61 -16.10
C SER A 561 -10.28 -22.34 -16.39
N ALA A 562 -10.19 -23.61 -16.81
CA ALA A 562 -11.37 -24.46 -17.01
C ALA A 562 -12.24 -24.55 -15.74
N ALA A 563 -11.59 -24.58 -14.56
CA ALA A 563 -12.27 -24.61 -13.27
C ALA A 563 -13.10 -23.37 -13.00
N ALA A 564 -12.51 -22.19 -13.15
CA ALA A 564 -13.21 -20.94 -12.94
C ALA A 564 -14.38 -20.77 -13.91
N LYS A 565 -14.17 -21.08 -15.20
CA LYS A 565 -15.22 -21.05 -16.24
C LYS A 565 -16.37 -22.00 -15.95
N ALA A 566 -16.06 -23.20 -15.49
CA ALA A 566 -17.08 -24.18 -15.07
C ALA A 566 -17.91 -23.69 -13.86
N LEU A 567 -17.32 -22.86 -13.02
CA LEU A 567 -17.98 -22.21 -11.88
C LEU A 567 -18.60 -20.84 -12.23
N GLY A 568 -18.65 -20.45 -13.52
CA GLY A 568 -19.31 -19.24 -13.99
C GLY A 568 -18.41 -18.00 -14.12
N ALA A 569 -17.07 -18.16 -14.16
CA ALA A 569 -16.17 -17.04 -14.43
C ALA A 569 -16.27 -16.55 -15.89
N GLU A 570 -16.22 -15.25 -16.05
CA GLU A 570 -16.18 -14.55 -17.34
C GLU A 570 -14.85 -13.75 -17.45
N PRO A 571 -14.35 -13.50 -18.68
CA PRO A 571 -13.19 -12.64 -18.87
C PRO A 571 -13.38 -11.27 -18.22
N LEU A 572 -12.34 -10.79 -17.55
CA LEU A 572 -12.39 -9.50 -16.85
C LEU A 572 -12.41 -8.32 -17.83
N LYS A 573 -13.26 -7.34 -17.53
CA LYS A 573 -13.36 -6.06 -18.24
C LYS A 573 -12.67 -4.96 -17.43
N PRO A 574 -12.19 -3.86 -18.09
CA PRO A 574 -11.71 -2.69 -17.37
C PRO A 574 -12.77 -2.09 -16.45
N GLU A 575 -12.38 -1.73 -15.23
CA GLU A 575 -13.18 -0.85 -14.38
C GLU A 575 -13.24 0.54 -15.04
N LYS A 576 -14.37 1.21 -14.96
CA LYS A 576 -14.57 2.56 -15.51
C LYS A 576 -15.06 3.50 -14.44
N SER A 577 -14.52 4.71 -14.38
CA SER A 577 -14.99 5.71 -13.43
C SER A 577 -15.53 6.97 -14.10
N SER A 578 -16.40 7.68 -13.35
CA SER A 578 -16.79 9.05 -13.62
C SER A 578 -16.68 9.84 -12.31
N ASN A 579 -15.87 10.89 -12.35
CA ASN A 579 -15.47 11.66 -11.18
C ASN A 579 -15.95 13.12 -11.35
N TYR A 580 -16.50 13.66 -10.28
CA TYR A 580 -16.96 15.04 -10.18
C TYR A 580 -16.42 15.61 -8.88
N SER A 581 -15.79 16.78 -8.94
CA SER A 581 -15.39 17.52 -7.74
C SER A 581 -15.69 19.00 -7.83
N LEU A 582 -16.00 19.59 -6.69
CA LEU A 582 -16.21 21.02 -6.50
C LEU A 582 -15.50 21.43 -5.23
N GLY A 583 -14.63 22.44 -5.33
CA GLY A 583 -13.80 22.86 -4.21
C GLY A 583 -13.73 24.37 -4.07
N LEU A 584 -13.51 24.82 -2.85
CA LEU A 584 -13.28 26.21 -2.48
C LEU A 584 -11.91 26.30 -1.83
N THR A 585 -11.11 27.30 -2.24
CA THR A 585 -9.86 27.66 -1.60
C THR A 585 -9.96 29.07 -1.02
N PHE A 586 -9.57 29.23 0.25
CA PHE A 586 -9.59 30.49 0.94
C PHE A 586 -8.28 30.72 1.67
N GLN A 587 -7.54 31.76 1.28
CA GLN A 587 -6.24 32.13 1.84
C GLN A 587 -6.25 33.64 2.16
N PRO A 588 -6.82 34.04 3.31
CA PRO A 588 -6.94 35.46 3.67
C PRO A 588 -5.60 36.11 4.01
N SER A 589 -4.56 35.28 4.31
CA SER A 589 -3.20 35.73 4.57
C SER A 589 -2.20 34.60 4.29
N ASP A 590 -0.90 34.92 4.26
CA ASP A 590 0.19 33.94 4.12
C ASP A 590 0.28 32.95 5.30
N ARG A 591 -0.42 33.26 6.41
CA ARG A 591 -0.43 32.42 7.62
C ARG A 591 -1.66 31.53 7.76
N LEU A 592 -2.71 31.74 6.97
CA LEU A 592 -3.98 31.01 7.10
C LEU A 592 -4.45 30.55 5.72
N SER A 593 -4.64 29.26 5.58
CA SER A 593 -5.27 28.67 4.40
C SER A 593 -6.35 27.67 4.77
N PHE A 594 -7.36 27.59 3.95
CA PHE A 594 -8.47 26.64 4.07
C PHE A 594 -8.89 26.13 2.70
N THR A 595 -9.11 24.82 2.58
CA THR A 595 -9.70 24.20 1.39
C THR A 595 -10.87 23.31 1.79
N ALA A 596 -11.92 23.33 0.98
CA ALA A 596 -13.09 22.46 1.11
C ALA A 596 -13.41 21.86 -0.25
N ASP A 597 -13.40 20.53 -0.36
CA ASP A 597 -13.59 19.83 -1.63
C ASP A 597 -14.66 18.74 -1.47
N ALA A 598 -15.77 18.87 -2.16
CA ALA A 598 -16.80 17.84 -2.27
C ALA A 598 -16.59 17.02 -3.55
N TYR A 599 -16.86 15.72 -3.48
CA TYR A 599 -16.64 14.82 -4.61
C TYR A 599 -17.68 13.70 -4.72
N VAL A 600 -17.86 13.22 -5.96
CA VAL A 600 -18.61 12.00 -6.29
C VAL A 600 -17.80 11.18 -7.27
N ILE A 601 -17.56 9.92 -6.94
CA ILE A 601 -16.83 8.96 -7.76
C ILE A 601 -17.73 7.75 -8.01
N ASN A 602 -18.13 7.52 -9.26
CA ASN A 602 -18.83 6.31 -9.67
C ASN A 602 -17.83 5.35 -10.30
N VAL A 603 -17.81 4.08 -9.86
CA VAL A 603 -16.99 3.02 -10.46
C VAL A 603 -17.92 1.93 -10.96
N ARG A 604 -17.88 1.66 -12.28
CA ARG A 604 -18.59 0.57 -12.94
C ARG A 604 -17.65 -0.59 -13.19
N ASP A 605 -18.22 -1.79 -13.28
CA ASP A 605 -17.48 -3.02 -13.54
C ASP A 605 -16.36 -3.26 -12.53
N ARG A 606 -16.55 -2.87 -11.25
CA ARG A 606 -15.55 -3.02 -10.19
C ARG A 606 -15.17 -4.47 -10.03
N ILE A 607 -13.86 -4.75 -10.06
CA ILE A 607 -13.32 -6.09 -9.91
C ILE A 607 -13.35 -6.47 -8.41
N THR A 608 -14.00 -7.60 -8.13
CA THR A 608 -14.15 -8.16 -6.78
C THR A 608 -13.81 -9.64 -6.80
N LEU A 609 -13.42 -10.18 -5.65
CA LEU A 609 -13.31 -11.63 -5.47
C LEU A 609 -14.68 -12.17 -5.08
N THR A 610 -15.10 -13.29 -5.69
CA THR A 610 -16.37 -13.94 -5.36
C THR A 610 -16.38 -14.47 -3.92
N GLY A 611 -17.55 -14.72 -3.37
CA GLY A 611 -17.71 -15.59 -2.22
C GLY A 611 -17.07 -16.97 -2.48
N THR A 612 -16.71 -17.68 -1.41
CA THR A 612 -16.18 -19.05 -1.55
C THR A 612 -17.30 -20.00 -2.00
N LEU A 613 -17.13 -20.58 -3.19
CA LEU A 613 -18.04 -21.58 -3.74
C LEU A 613 -17.63 -22.96 -3.22
N LEU A 614 -18.47 -23.55 -2.38
CA LEU A 614 -18.26 -24.85 -1.73
C LEU A 614 -19.56 -25.65 -1.72
N GLY A 615 -19.44 -26.96 -1.83
CA GLY A 615 -20.56 -27.89 -1.71
C GLY A 615 -20.47 -29.05 -2.68
N PRO A 616 -21.38 -30.04 -2.57
CA PRO A 616 -21.36 -31.22 -3.42
C PRO A 616 -21.47 -30.89 -4.93
N GLU A 617 -22.28 -29.89 -5.28
CA GLU A 617 -22.52 -29.49 -6.67
C GLU A 617 -21.25 -28.84 -7.27
N VAL A 618 -20.53 -28.02 -6.47
CA VAL A 618 -19.25 -27.40 -6.85
C VAL A 618 -18.20 -28.49 -7.06
N LEU A 619 -18.07 -29.41 -6.11
CA LEU A 619 -17.12 -30.52 -6.20
C LEU A 619 -17.41 -31.41 -7.43
N GLN A 620 -18.66 -31.76 -7.67
CA GLN A 620 -19.09 -32.56 -8.85
C GLN A 620 -18.75 -31.84 -10.15
N THR A 621 -18.97 -30.51 -10.21
CA THR A 621 -18.63 -29.67 -11.38
C THR A 621 -17.13 -29.66 -11.62
N LEU A 622 -16.32 -29.48 -10.55
CA LEU A 622 -14.87 -29.49 -10.66
C LEU A 622 -14.34 -30.84 -11.14
N ILE A 623 -14.85 -31.97 -10.59
CA ILE A 623 -14.48 -33.33 -11.00
C ILE A 623 -14.84 -33.57 -12.47
N ALA A 624 -16.04 -33.16 -12.91
CA ALA A 624 -16.49 -33.31 -14.30
C ALA A 624 -15.59 -32.53 -15.29
N ASN A 625 -14.90 -31.47 -14.83
CA ASN A 625 -13.92 -30.71 -15.62
C ASN A 625 -12.47 -31.17 -15.39
N GLY A 626 -12.26 -32.36 -14.81
CA GLY A 626 -10.93 -32.93 -14.60
C GLY A 626 -10.13 -32.36 -13.42
N ILE A 627 -10.79 -31.62 -12.50
CA ILE A 627 -10.15 -30.95 -11.39
C ILE A 627 -10.44 -31.68 -10.08
N ASN A 628 -9.47 -32.47 -9.63
CA ASN A 628 -9.60 -33.30 -8.44
C ASN A 628 -8.78 -32.77 -7.24
N SER A 629 -8.13 -31.62 -7.40
CA SER A 629 -7.16 -31.10 -6.42
C SER A 629 -7.73 -30.06 -5.45
N THR A 630 -9.01 -29.67 -5.62
CA THR A 630 -9.68 -28.68 -4.77
C THR A 630 -11.13 -29.06 -4.54
N SER A 631 -11.66 -28.71 -3.37
CA SER A 631 -13.08 -28.95 -3.02
C SER A 631 -13.98 -27.75 -3.32
N GLY A 632 -13.40 -26.63 -3.76
CA GLY A 632 -14.11 -25.42 -4.12
C GLY A 632 -13.17 -24.31 -4.57
N GLY A 633 -13.71 -23.12 -4.81
CA GLY A 633 -12.91 -22.00 -5.31
C GLY A 633 -13.57 -20.66 -5.18
N GLN A 634 -12.76 -19.66 -5.48
CA GLN A 634 -13.12 -18.27 -5.68
C GLN A 634 -12.46 -17.81 -6.97
N TYR A 635 -13.01 -16.82 -7.63
CA TYR A 635 -12.39 -16.18 -8.79
C TYR A 635 -12.70 -14.69 -8.82
N PHE A 636 -11.88 -13.91 -9.54
CA PHE A 636 -12.17 -12.51 -9.74
C PHE A 636 -13.23 -12.31 -10.82
N THR A 637 -14.11 -11.35 -10.60
CA THR A 637 -15.20 -10.99 -11.53
C THR A 637 -15.46 -9.49 -11.46
N ASN A 638 -16.02 -8.91 -12.52
CA ASN A 638 -16.59 -7.57 -12.47
C ASN A 638 -17.92 -7.64 -11.68
N GLY A 639 -17.81 -7.56 -10.36
CA GLY A 639 -18.87 -7.96 -9.42
C GLY A 639 -19.82 -6.86 -9.00
N ALA A 640 -19.44 -5.57 -9.10
CA ALA A 640 -20.26 -4.48 -8.57
C ALA A 640 -20.09 -3.15 -9.31
N ASN A 641 -21.13 -2.34 -9.24
CA ASN A 641 -21.09 -0.91 -9.53
C ASN A 641 -21.22 -0.14 -8.22
N THR A 642 -20.35 0.84 -7.98
CA THR A 642 -20.29 1.57 -6.72
C THR A 642 -20.31 3.08 -6.93
N ARG A 643 -20.78 3.81 -5.93
CA ARG A 643 -20.70 5.27 -5.83
C ARG A 643 -20.10 5.65 -4.49
N THR A 644 -19.05 6.46 -4.53
CA THR A 644 -18.45 7.07 -3.34
C THR A 644 -18.69 8.57 -3.37
N LYS A 645 -19.29 9.11 -2.29
CA LYS A 645 -19.48 10.55 -2.08
C LYS A 645 -18.62 10.97 -0.89
N GLY A 646 -18.12 12.19 -0.92
CA GLY A 646 -17.38 12.67 0.23
C GLY A 646 -17.07 14.16 0.20
N VAL A 647 -16.50 14.59 1.33
CA VAL A 647 -16.04 15.96 1.56
C VAL A 647 -14.69 15.91 2.27
N ASP A 648 -13.73 16.66 1.76
CA ASP A 648 -12.43 16.91 2.38
C ASP A 648 -12.37 18.36 2.85
N LEU A 649 -12.01 18.60 4.11
CA LEU A 649 -11.73 19.93 4.65
C LEU A 649 -10.28 19.92 5.14
N VAL A 650 -9.48 20.92 4.74
CA VAL A 650 -8.09 21.07 5.22
C VAL A 650 -7.86 22.54 5.55
N GLY A 651 -7.39 22.79 6.77
CA GLY A 651 -7.00 24.11 7.24
C GLY A 651 -5.60 24.10 7.85
N ASN A 652 -4.81 25.14 7.58
CA ASN A 652 -3.51 25.35 8.17
C ASN A 652 -3.44 26.79 8.69
N TYR A 653 -2.84 26.96 9.89
CA TYR A 653 -2.66 28.25 10.50
C TYR A 653 -1.30 28.33 11.21
N ASP A 654 -0.47 29.28 10.78
CA ASP A 654 0.82 29.58 11.38
C ASP A 654 0.63 30.73 12.37
N GLN A 655 0.62 30.41 13.67
CA GLN A 655 0.43 31.31 14.78
C GLN A 655 1.77 31.71 15.39
N ASP A 656 2.05 32.99 15.43
CA ASP A 656 3.15 33.56 16.16
C ASP A 656 2.67 33.89 17.58
N LEU A 657 3.34 33.37 18.61
CA LEU A 657 3.05 33.60 20.02
C LEU A 657 4.07 34.56 20.68
N GLY A 658 4.86 35.31 19.88
CA GLY A 658 5.90 36.17 20.34
C GLY A 658 6.97 35.45 21.14
N GLY A 659 7.22 35.89 22.37
CA GLY A 659 8.21 35.26 23.27
C GLY A 659 7.91 33.81 23.65
N PHE A 660 6.74 33.27 23.31
CA PHE A 660 6.38 31.86 23.51
C PHE A 660 6.54 31.02 22.23
N GLY A 661 7.24 31.56 21.21
CA GLY A 661 7.55 30.85 19.97
C GLY A 661 6.43 30.88 18.96
N SER A 662 6.33 29.82 18.14
CA SER A 662 5.34 29.72 17.08
C SER A 662 4.65 28.36 17.11
N VAL A 663 3.40 28.30 16.62
CA VAL A 663 2.66 27.06 16.46
C VAL A 663 2.13 26.98 15.03
N LYS A 664 2.42 25.85 14.37
CA LYS A 664 1.75 25.47 13.12
C LYS A 664 0.59 24.55 13.45
N TRP A 665 -0.64 25.05 13.27
CA TRP A 665 -1.87 24.28 13.44
C TRP A 665 -2.26 23.65 12.11
N THR A 666 -2.73 22.41 12.16
CA THR A 666 -3.31 21.69 11.01
C THR A 666 -4.60 21.04 11.45
N ALA A 667 -5.66 21.20 10.65
CA ALA A 667 -6.92 20.50 10.81
C ALA A 667 -7.29 19.89 9.46
N ALA A 668 -7.47 18.57 9.40
CA ALA A 668 -7.88 17.85 8.20
C ALA A 668 -9.03 16.91 8.53
N TRP A 669 -10.14 17.03 7.83
CA TRP A 669 -11.30 16.17 8.00
C TRP A 669 -11.73 15.59 6.66
N ASN A 670 -12.00 14.28 6.67
CA ASN A 670 -12.60 13.57 5.55
C ASN A 670 -13.88 12.89 6.02
N TRP A 671 -14.91 13.03 5.23
CA TRP A 671 -16.11 12.21 5.26
C TRP A 671 -16.25 11.55 3.90
N ASN A 672 -16.47 10.23 3.88
CA ASN A 672 -16.81 9.50 2.66
C ASN A 672 -17.84 8.41 2.95
N ASP A 673 -18.69 8.14 1.97
CA ASP A 673 -19.70 7.10 2.00
C ASP A 673 -19.73 6.38 0.66
N THR A 674 -19.52 5.06 0.69
CA THR A 674 -19.57 4.21 -0.50
C THR A 674 -20.83 3.36 -0.47
N GLU A 675 -21.65 3.47 -1.51
CA GLU A 675 -22.81 2.63 -1.75
C GLU A 675 -22.59 1.69 -2.95
N ILE A 676 -23.14 0.50 -2.89
CA ILE A 676 -23.22 -0.43 -4.01
C ILE A 676 -24.53 -0.14 -4.73
N LEU A 677 -24.42 0.26 -6.01
CA LEU A 677 -25.58 0.60 -6.84
C LEU A 677 -26.21 -0.66 -7.45
N ASP A 678 -25.36 -1.60 -7.81
CA ASP A 678 -25.72 -2.86 -8.44
C ASP A 678 -24.59 -3.88 -8.26
N TYR A 679 -24.89 -5.17 -8.22
CA TYR A 679 -23.90 -6.24 -8.07
C TYR A 679 -24.36 -7.57 -8.66
N LYS A 680 -23.43 -8.46 -9.02
CA LYS A 680 -23.72 -9.85 -9.44
C LYS A 680 -24.17 -10.66 -8.23
N GLU A 681 -25.45 -10.98 -8.17
CA GLU A 681 -26.04 -11.67 -7.03
C GLU A 681 -25.52 -13.10 -6.89
N GLY A 682 -25.51 -13.88 -7.96
CA GLY A 682 -25.14 -15.28 -7.83
C GLY A 682 -24.88 -16.00 -9.15
N VAL A 683 -24.50 -17.28 -9.01
CA VAL A 683 -24.32 -18.23 -10.10
C VAL A 683 -25.06 -19.53 -9.78
N SER A 684 -25.69 -20.13 -10.79
CA SER A 684 -26.32 -21.43 -10.66
C SER A 684 -25.34 -22.55 -11.06
N ILE A 685 -25.04 -23.45 -10.14
CA ILE A 685 -24.16 -24.61 -10.36
C ILE A 685 -24.99 -25.86 -10.10
N LEU A 686 -25.21 -26.68 -11.15
CA LEU A 686 -26.06 -27.84 -11.11
C LEU A 686 -27.47 -27.61 -10.47
N GLY A 687 -28.06 -26.43 -10.77
CA GLY A 687 -29.39 -26.05 -10.28
C GLY A 687 -29.43 -25.41 -8.89
N LYS A 688 -28.30 -25.37 -8.17
CA LYS A 688 -28.19 -24.71 -6.89
C LYS A 688 -27.59 -23.32 -7.04
N GLN A 689 -28.21 -22.31 -6.40
CA GLN A 689 -27.74 -20.91 -6.40
C GLN A 689 -26.65 -20.71 -5.38
N TYR A 690 -25.58 -20.06 -5.80
CA TYR A 690 -24.46 -19.64 -4.97
C TYR A 690 -24.31 -18.11 -5.02
N ASP A 691 -24.22 -17.46 -3.85
CA ASP A 691 -24.04 -16.02 -3.73
C ASP A 691 -22.59 -15.64 -4.06
N LEU A 692 -22.40 -14.86 -5.14
CA LEU A 692 -21.07 -14.37 -5.55
C LEU A 692 -20.61 -13.18 -4.70
N MET A 693 -21.55 -12.43 -4.13
CA MET A 693 -21.26 -11.23 -3.36
C MET A 693 -22.10 -11.18 -2.08
N ASN A 694 -21.76 -12.07 -1.14
CA ASN A 694 -22.46 -12.21 0.12
C ASN A 694 -22.38 -10.93 0.97
N ARG A 695 -23.14 -10.89 2.09
CA ARG A 695 -23.20 -9.70 2.97
C ARG A 695 -21.83 -9.26 3.52
N GLN A 696 -20.90 -10.19 3.75
CA GLN A 696 -19.55 -9.88 4.21
C GLN A 696 -18.75 -9.21 3.10
N ALA A 697 -18.79 -9.73 1.87
CA ALA A 697 -18.13 -9.13 0.71
C ALA A 697 -18.64 -7.71 0.44
N ARG A 698 -19.98 -7.49 0.55
CA ARG A 698 -20.56 -6.14 0.44
C ARG A 698 -20.08 -5.21 1.55
N ASN A 699 -19.98 -5.70 2.79
CA ASN A 699 -19.50 -4.92 3.93
C ASN A 699 -18.04 -4.49 3.77
N PHE A 700 -17.18 -5.29 3.16
CA PHE A 700 -15.80 -4.90 2.84
C PHE A 700 -15.72 -3.65 1.95
N ILE A 701 -16.72 -3.41 1.13
CA ILE A 701 -16.81 -2.22 0.28
C ILE A 701 -17.44 -1.04 1.03
N THR A 702 -18.45 -1.27 1.85
CA THR A 702 -19.33 -0.20 2.35
C THR A 702 -19.20 0.13 3.84
N GLY A 703 -18.63 -0.77 4.66
CA GLY A 703 -18.80 -0.66 6.11
C GLY A 703 -17.57 -0.83 6.98
N VAL A 704 -16.55 -1.55 6.54
CA VAL A 704 -15.38 -1.90 7.39
C VAL A 704 -14.43 -0.73 7.60
N GLN A 705 -14.48 0.29 6.76
CA GLN A 705 -13.70 1.51 6.95
C GLN A 705 -14.57 2.59 7.62
N PRO A 706 -14.01 3.37 8.58
CA PRO A 706 -14.72 4.51 9.14
C PRO A 706 -15.11 5.52 8.05
N LYS A 707 -16.37 5.97 8.06
CA LYS A 707 -16.83 7.01 7.15
C LYS A 707 -16.24 8.38 7.43
N THR A 708 -15.70 8.61 8.62
CA THR A 708 -15.11 9.90 9.01
C THR A 708 -13.74 9.72 9.63
N LYS A 709 -12.82 10.62 9.28
CA LYS A 709 -11.52 10.77 9.91
C LYS A 709 -11.21 12.24 10.10
N LEU A 710 -10.85 12.63 11.33
CA LEU A 710 -10.40 13.98 11.67
C LEU A 710 -8.99 13.91 12.22
N ILE A 711 -8.11 14.72 11.69
CA ILE A 711 -6.74 14.92 12.16
C ILE A 711 -6.61 16.36 12.63
N LEU A 712 -6.17 16.55 13.87
CA LEU A 712 -5.78 17.84 14.42
C LEU A 712 -4.30 17.76 14.80
N GLY A 713 -3.50 18.67 14.32
CA GLY A 713 -2.07 18.76 14.58
C GLY A 713 -1.65 20.09 15.12
N GLY A 714 -0.72 20.11 16.07
CA GLY A 714 -0.03 21.29 16.55
C GLY A 714 1.48 21.02 16.58
N ASN A 715 2.26 21.82 15.83
CA ASN A 715 3.71 21.83 15.90
C ASN A 715 4.16 23.14 16.56
N TRP A 716 4.51 23.06 17.85
CA TRP A 716 5.03 24.20 18.61
C TRP A 716 6.54 24.23 18.58
N ARG A 717 7.11 25.41 18.37
CA ARG A 717 8.56 25.66 18.36
C ARG A 717 8.90 26.85 19.23
N LEU A 718 9.86 26.66 20.12
CA LEU A 718 10.44 27.71 20.95
C LEU A 718 11.93 27.41 21.14
N ASP A 719 12.80 28.27 20.66
CA ASP A 719 14.26 28.13 20.72
C ASP A 719 14.71 26.73 20.29
N ARG A 720 15.18 25.92 21.24
CA ARG A 720 15.67 24.55 21.03
C ARG A 720 14.58 23.47 21.16
N TYR A 721 13.36 23.86 21.53
CA TYR A 721 12.27 22.91 21.75
C TYR A 721 11.36 22.83 20.52
N ASN A 722 10.94 21.62 20.24
CA ASN A 722 9.93 21.31 19.23
C ASN A 722 8.95 20.28 19.80
N VAL A 723 7.66 20.61 19.85
CA VAL A 723 6.63 19.71 20.34
C VAL A 723 5.59 19.48 19.25
N ASN A 724 5.42 18.23 18.86
CA ASN A 724 4.40 17.81 17.92
C ASN A 724 3.29 17.07 18.68
N LEU A 725 2.07 17.58 18.65
CA LEU A 725 0.88 16.94 19.16
C LEU A 725 -0.05 16.59 18.00
N GLY A 726 -0.38 15.32 17.85
CA GLY A 726 -1.32 14.82 16.86
C GLY A 726 -2.53 14.18 17.55
N LEU A 727 -3.73 14.57 17.13
CA LEU A 727 -4.99 14.00 17.58
C LEU A 727 -5.74 13.48 16.35
N THR A 728 -5.96 12.17 16.28
CA THR A 728 -6.72 11.57 15.19
C THR A 728 -8.00 10.93 15.72
N ARG A 729 -9.14 11.35 15.20
CA ARG A 729 -10.43 10.72 15.47
C ARG A 729 -10.83 9.85 14.30
N TYR A 730 -10.99 8.56 14.55
CA TYR A 730 -11.61 7.61 13.62
C TYR A 730 -13.09 7.46 13.96
N GLY A 731 -13.96 7.51 12.95
CA GLY A 731 -15.39 7.26 13.08
C GLY A 731 -15.69 5.81 13.48
N SER A 732 -16.94 5.53 13.77
CA SER A 732 -17.42 4.15 13.95
C SER A 732 -17.46 3.40 12.62
N TYR A 733 -17.31 2.06 12.67
CA TYR A 733 -17.41 1.19 11.51
C TYR A 733 -18.05 -0.14 11.87
N LEU A 734 -18.60 -0.84 10.87
CA LEU A 734 -19.25 -2.13 11.00
C LEU A 734 -18.36 -3.22 10.40
N GLU A 735 -18.09 -4.27 11.17
CA GLU A 735 -17.49 -5.50 10.66
C GLU A 735 -18.51 -6.62 10.66
N VAL A 736 -18.79 -7.15 9.47
CA VAL A 736 -19.62 -8.34 9.26
C VAL A 736 -18.70 -9.56 9.30
N ASN A 737 -18.75 -10.30 10.40
CA ASN A 737 -17.81 -11.40 10.68
C ASN A 737 -18.20 -12.72 10.03
N ASP A 738 -19.47 -12.87 9.61
CA ASP A 738 -19.95 -14.09 8.97
C ASP A 738 -20.93 -13.76 7.85
N ALA A 739 -20.92 -14.60 6.81
CA ALA A 739 -21.77 -14.40 5.63
C ALA A 739 -23.27 -14.65 5.93
N SER A 740 -23.58 -15.47 6.91
CA SER A 740 -24.93 -15.92 7.26
C SER A 740 -25.39 -15.50 8.66
N ASP A 741 -24.50 -15.57 9.66
CA ASP A 741 -24.82 -15.28 11.07
C ASP A 741 -24.64 -13.80 11.40
N ARG A 742 -25.77 -13.08 11.50
CA ARG A 742 -25.78 -11.65 11.87
C ARG A 742 -25.45 -11.40 13.34
N SER A 743 -25.53 -12.39 14.21
CA SER A 743 -25.21 -12.23 15.65
C SER A 743 -23.73 -11.98 15.89
N LEU A 744 -22.90 -12.30 14.89
CA LEU A 744 -21.45 -12.08 14.91
C LEU A 744 -21.03 -10.68 14.37
N ASP A 745 -22.00 -9.89 13.90
CA ASP A 745 -21.70 -8.52 13.44
C ASP A 745 -21.27 -7.63 14.59
N ARG A 746 -20.31 -6.76 14.33
CA ARG A 746 -19.77 -5.85 15.34
C ARG A 746 -19.67 -4.44 14.84
N VAL A 747 -20.29 -3.50 15.55
CA VAL A 747 -20.05 -2.06 15.39
C VAL A 747 -18.95 -1.66 16.34
N TYR A 748 -17.85 -1.17 15.79
CA TYR A 748 -16.73 -0.59 16.53
C TYR A 748 -16.97 0.91 16.71
N LYS A 749 -16.88 1.40 17.96
CA LYS A 749 -17.14 2.80 18.28
C LYS A 749 -16.01 3.72 17.79
N ALA A 750 -16.35 4.97 17.59
CA ALA A 750 -15.36 6.00 17.28
C ALA A 750 -14.32 6.13 18.39
N ARG A 751 -13.04 6.37 18.01
CA ARG A 751 -11.91 6.50 18.94
C ARG A 751 -11.07 7.70 18.60
N TRP A 752 -10.49 8.32 19.63
CA TRP A 752 -9.43 9.30 19.52
C TRP A 752 -8.10 8.64 19.81
N ILE A 753 -7.13 8.90 18.95
CA ILE A 753 -5.74 8.47 19.10
C ILE A 753 -4.89 9.72 19.23
N THR A 754 -4.05 9.76 20.26
CA THR A 754 -3.16 10.89 20.55
C THR A 754 -1.72 10.45 20.35
N ASP A 755 -0.98 11.17 19.52
CA ASP A 755 0.46 10.99 19.30
C ASP A 755 1.20 12.23 19.83
N LEU A 756 2.31 12.05 20.52
CA LEU A 756 3.14 13.12 21.07
C LEU A 756 4.61 12.88 20.72
N ASP A 757 5.30 13.93 20.28
CA ASP A 757 6.74 13.95 20.01
C ASP A 757 7.32 15.24 20.61
N VAL A 758 8.35 15.11 21.45
CA VAL A 758 9.05 16.23 22.08
C VAL A 758 10.50 16.15 21.69
N GLY A 759 10.95 17.12 20.90
CA GLY A 759 12.32 17.26 20.43
C GLY A 759 13.07 18.38 21.12
N TYR A 760 14.35 18.17 21.30
CA TYR A 760 15.30 19.15 21.83
C TYR A 760 16.55 19.22 20.95
N GLN A 761 16.90 20.42 20.50
CA GLN A 761 18.09 20.68 19.69
C GLN A 761 19.32 20.71 20.58
N LEU A 762 20.10 19.63 20.63
CA LEU A 762 21.30 19.46 21.43
C LEU A 762 22.42 20.40 20.93
N THR A 763 22.67 20.36 19.61
CA THR A 763 23.58 21.26 18.89
C THR A 763 22.85 21.83 17.67
N LYS A 764 23.47 22.70 16.89
CA LYS A 764 22.87 23.20 15.63
C LYS A 764 22.47 22.07 14.65
N ASP A 765 23.17 20.93 14.67
CA ASP A 765 23.05 19.84 13.74
C ASP A 765 22.44 18.57 14.36
N LEU A 766 22.32 18.50 15.71
CA LEU A 766 21.91 17.30 16.43
C LEU A 766 20.63 17.54 17.22
N ASN A 767 19.57 16.80 16.89
CA ASN A 767 18.28 16.81 17.55
C ASN A 767 17.99 15.47 18.22
N LEU A 768 17.54 15.49 19.48
CA LEU A 768 17.03 14.34 20.21
C LEU A 768 15.54 14.51 20.45
N ALA A 769 14.74 13.52 20.06
CA ALA A 769 13.32 13.51 20.34
C ALA A 769 12.91 12.26 21.11
N VAL A 770 11.95 12.40 22.00
CA VAL A 770 11.24 11.31 22.67
C VAL A 770 9.75 11.47 22.40
N GLY A 771 9.06 10.35 22.16
CA GLY A 771 7.66 10.43 21.81
C GLY A 771 6.89 9.16 22.14
N ALA A 772 5.56 9.29 22.04
CA ALA A 772 4.62 8.19 22.17
C ALA A 772 3.57 8.28 21.07
N LYS A 773 3.30 7.14 20.44
CA LYS A 773 2.16 6.93 19.55
C LYS A 773 1.06 6.26 20.34
N ASN A 774 -0.18 6.67 20.10
CA ASN A 774 -1.31 6.19 20.90
C ASN A 774 -1.01 6.32 22.39
N LEU A 775 -0.68 7.53 22.81
CA LEU A 775 -0.21 7.90 24.17
C LEU A 775 -1.08 7.33 25.30
N PHE A 776 -2.39 7.21 25.06
CA PHE A 776 -3.36 6.72 26.05
C PHE A 776 -3.66 5.23 25.93
N ASP A 777 -2.86 4.45 25.20
CA ASP A 777 -2.95 2.98 25.09
C ASP A 777 -4.33 2.46 24.64
N ILE A 778 -4.91 3.13 23.65
CA ILE A 778 -6.24 2.80 23.11
C ILE A 778 -6.15 1.57 22.20
N TYR A 779 -6.98 0.57 22.49
CA TYR A 779 -7.16 -0.63 21.67
C TYR A 779 -8.52 -0.65 20.97
N PRO A 780 -8.66 -1.41 19.86
CA PRO A 780 -9.97 -1.77 19.33
C PRO A 780 -10.79 -2.50 20.40
N GLU A 781 -12.10 -2.44 20.27
CA GLU A 781 -12.98 -3.22 21.14
C GLU A 781 -12.74 -4.72 20.88
N ARG A 782 -12.74 -5.51 21.95
CA ARG A 782 -12.63 -6.96 21.85
C ARG A 782 -13.86 -7.54 21.15
N GLN A 783 -13.64 -8.58 20.35
CA GLN A 783 -14.72 -9.32 19.72
C GLN A 783 -15.55 -10.04 20.79
N ASN A 784 -16.88 -9.78 20.81
CA ASN A 784 -17.82 -10.42 21.74
C ASN A 784 -19.15 -10.71 20.99
N PRO A 785 -19.65 -11.96 20.92
CA PRO A 785 -19.02 -13.14 21.49
C PRO A 785 -17.67 -13.47 20.82
N PRO A 786 -16.73 -14.07 21.58
CA PRO A 786 -15.47 -14.50 20.98
C PRO A 786 -15.75 -15.49 19.84
N ASN A 787 -15.05 -15.33 18.73
CA ASN A 787 -15.12 -16.32 17.66
C ASN A 787 -14.54 -17.64 18.16
N LYS A 788 -15.41 -18.62 18.40
CA LYS A 788 -15.03 -19.91 18.99
C LYS A 788 -14.12 -20.78 18.12
N THR A 789 -13.98 -20.42 16.85
CA THR A 789 -13.12 -21.15 15.90
C THR A 789 -11.74 -20.52 15.74
N MET A 790 -11.50 -19.34 16.32
CA MET A 790 -10.28 -18.58 16.11
C MET A 790 -9.75 -17.94 17.40
N THR A 791 -8.43 -17.83 17.48
CA THR A 791 -7.73 -17.21 18.60
C THR A 791 -7.71 -15.67 18.54
N LYS A 792 -8.74 -15.06 17.90
CA LYS A 792 -8.86 -13.60 17.76
C LYS A 792 -9.29 -12.94 19.06
N GLY A 793 -8.49 -11.97 19.51
CA GLY A 793 -8.90 -11.07 20.59
C GLY A 793 -9.72 -9.88 20.12
N TYR A 794 -9.49 -9.45 18.89
CA TYR A 794 -10.07 -8.25 18.25
C TYR A 794 -10.69 -8.59 16.90
N GLY A 795 -11.34 -7.63 16.23
CA GLY A 795 -11.80 -7.74 14.85
C GLY A 795 -10.65 -7.96 13.86
N ALA A 796 -10.99 -8.27 12.59
CA ALA A 796 -9.98 -8.49 11.57
C ALA A 796 -9.28 -7.18 11.14
N TYR A 797 -9.95 -6.05 11.29
CA TYR A 797 -9.47 -4.73 10.85
C TYR A 797 -9.46 -3.72 11.98
N SER A 798 -8.45 -2.86 11.99
CA SER A 798 -8.40 -1.66 12.83
C SER A 798 -7.82 -0.49 12.06
N PRO A 799 -8.50 0.67 12.02
CA PRO A 799 -7.98 1.86 11.35
C PRO A 799 -6.81 2.53 12.09
N TYR A 800 -6.56 2.14 13.34
CA TYR A 800 -5.49 2.66 14.21
C TYR A 800 -4.59 1.56 14.80
N GLY A 801 -4.75 0.32 14.33
CA GLY A 801 -3.90 -0.81 14.69
C GLY A 801 -4.31 -1.55 15.95
N PHE A 802 -3.45 -2.53 16.31
CA PHE A 802 -3.65 -3.44 17.43
C PHE A 802 -2.55 -3.35 18.50
N THR A 803 -1.52 -2.55 18.26
CA THR A 803 -0.35 -2.45 19.12
C THR A 803 -0.67 -1.83 20.49
N GLY A 804 -1.61 -0.87 20.52
CA GLY A 804 -1.81 -0.01 21.70
C GLY A 804 -0.76 1.10 21.75
N GLY A 805 -0.38 1.53 22.95
CA GLY A 805 0.64 2.54 23.16
C GLY A 805 2.03 2.08 22.74
N TYR A 806 2.81 3.00 22.15
CA TYR A 806 4.15 2.74 21.67
C TYR A 806 5.03 3.96 21.92
N TYR A 807 6.16 3.81 22.62
CA TYR A 807 7.12 4.88 22.84
C TYR A 807 8.38 4.68 22.02
N PHE A 808 9.04 5.81 21.72
CA PHE A 808 10.26 5.83 20.92
C PHE A 808 11.21 6.95 21.32
N THR A 809 12.47 6.76 20.95
CA THR A 809 13.52 7.79 20.98
C THR A 809 14.09 7.93 19.58
N ARG A 810 14.24 9.16 19.11
CA ARG A 810 14.80 9.48 17.80
C ARG A 810 15.96 10.45 17.93
N LEU A 811 17.08 10.09 17.32
CA LEU A 811 18.25 10.96 17.18
C LEU A 811 18.37 11.33 15.70
N THR A 812 18.40 12.63 15.41
CA THR A 812 18.55 13.16 14.04
C THR A 812 19.81 14.03 13.99
N TYR A 813 20.67 13.74 13.02
CA TYR A 813 21.87 14.51 12.72
C TYR A 813 21.80 15.03 11.28
N GLU A 814 21.87 16.34 11.10
CA GLU A 814 21.88 17.02 9.80
C GLU A 814 23.32 17.46 9.47
N PHE A 815 23.84 17.30 8.21
CA PHE A 815 25.25 17.59 7.84
C PHE A 815 25.43 17.90 6.34
#